data_0e638e2a41f5b74af47f57d1c247df9c
#
_entry.id   0e638e2a41f5b74af47f57d1c247df9c
#
_cell.length_a   1.000
_cell.length_b   1.000
_cell.length_c   1.000
_cell.angle_alpha   90.00
_cell.angle_beta   90.00
_cell.angle_gamma   90.00
#
_symmetry.space_group_name_H-M   'P 1'
#
loop_
_entity.id
_entity.type
_entity.pdbx_description
1 polymer ?
#
loop_
_entity_poly.entity_id
_entity_poly.type
_entity_poly.pdbx_seq_one_letter_code
_entity_poly.pdbx_strand_id
1 'polypeptide(L)'
;MDNNNSIKLLVFLIIIALLSCLCFFTVSGITGWVIFKPSKSALGQTTPLTEVNTPSYSAETQNVYGDSSPTPASPLISTPAKPNQTATITSAASSSEGALESLNNLQQEIVPINDPIDLAERLGGKSNIPHTLPDENLPYQLGDEQSFWVVNTDTNVNFQVTAVLRYIGEHLYFWIEKDVPYNKADLESLASTFDEKIYPTNQEFFGTEWSPGIDNDPHIYALYAGGLGNSIAGYYSSADQIHPEAHPYSNAHEMFLINSDNVDLGREYIYGTMAHEFQHMIHWYNDRNEETWVNEGFSMLSELLNGYDAGSFDYLYSINPDLQLTDWGTEPGNNGPHYGASFLFMTYFLDRFGETATKALVAHPDNGMASIDAVMLDLEIINPDTTIPYTSNQVFADWAVANYILNPSVENGRYTYTSYTPFTINPTETISACPATKVKDVYQFGVDYIKIDCPGDHILSFAGVQEVKILPTDAYSGDYVFWSNMGDESNMSLTQEFDFTNTSAPIELSYKTWYELEEDYDYIFLSASVDGKKWQIIETSSCVTDNPSGNSYGCGYNGQSGKWLDENINLSQFAGQKVTLRFDYVTDAAVNGVGLYIDDIRIDAIDYFTDFETDEGGWIGEGFVRVQNYLPQTYMITLIEIGVQTTVTHIELSSENSANIEISIGGEIDEVILVISGVTPFTRQKAIYQYEIN
;
A
#
# COMPACT_ATOMS: atom_id res chain seq x y z
N MET A 1 -13.77 -19.20 -65.20
CA MET A 1 -14.91 -19.16 -64.28
C MET A 1 -14.31 -18.95 -62.87
N ASP A 2 -14.33 -17.83 -62.16
CA ASP A 2 -15.14 -16.65 -62.24
C ASP A 2 -14.37 -15.43 -61.74
N ASN A 3 -13.91 -14.61 -62.67
CA ASN A 3 -13.29 -13.31 -62.33
C ASN A 3 -14.36 -12.20 -62.12
N ASN A 4 -15.63 -12.51 -62.34
CA ASN A 4 -16.74 -11.54 -62.36
C ASN A 4 -17.39 -11.37 -60.96
N ASN A 5 -17.25 -12.33 -60.06
CA ASN A 5 -17.84 -12.22 -58.70
C ASN A 5 -16.95 -11.46 -57.73
N SER A 6 -15.63 -11.53 -57.89
CA SER A 6 -14.68 -10.76 -57.06
C SER A 6 -14.76 -9.26 -57.36
N ILE A 7 -14.98 -8.88 -58.64
CA ILE A 7 -15.13 -7.46 -59.01
C ILE A 7 -16.46 -6.90 -58.49
N LYS A 8 -17.54 -7.69 -58.50
CA LYS A 8 -18.83 -7.26 -57.95
C LYS A 8 -18.81 -7.07 -56.43
N LEU A 9 -18.07 -7.93 -55.71
CA LEU A 9 -17.89 -7.83 -54.27
C LEU A 9 -17.04 -6.61 -53.91
N LEU A 10 -15.98 -6.32 -54.69
CA LEU A 10 -15.10 -5.14 -54.47
C LEU A 10 -15.88 -3.84 -54.72
N VAL A 11 -16.69 -3.77 -55.80
CA VAL A 11 -17.53 -2.61 -56.12
C VAL A 11 -18.61 -2.38 -55.05
N PHE A 12 -19.20 -3.48 -54.52
CA PHE A 12 -20.19 -3.41 -53.43
C PHE A 12 -19.61 -2.90 -52.12
N LEU A 13 -18.36 -3.32 -51.74
CA LEU A 13 -17.66 -2.82 -50.58
C LEU A 13 -17.23 -1.38 -50.71
N ILE A 14 -16.84 -0.93 -51.90
CA ILE A 14 -16.47 0.48 -52.18
C ILE A 14 -17.73 1.38 -52.08
N ILE A 15 -18.88 0.92 -52.55
CA ILE A 15 -20.15 1.65 -52.44
C ILE A 15 -20.60 1.75 -50.98
N ILE A 16 -20.45 0.73 -50.16
CA ILE A 16 -20.74 0.79 -48.71
C ILE A 16 -19.78 1.76 -48.00
N ALA A 17 -18.49 1.75 -48.32
CA ALA A 17 -17.52 2.70 -47.75
C ALA A 17 -17.81 4.16 -48.15
N LEU A 18 -18.25 4.42 -49.38
CA LEU A 18 -18.63 5.74 -49.83
C LEU A 18 -19.96 6.23 -49.22
N LEU A 19 -20.92 5.33 -48.99
CA LEU A 19 -22.16 5.66 -48.30
C LEU A 19 -21.96 5.93 -46.82
N SER A 20 -21.07 5.23 -46.14
CA SER A 20 -20.71 5.54 -44.74
C SER A 20 -19.97 6.87 -44.58
N CYS A 21 -19.09 7.25 -45.52
CA CYS A 21 -18.46 8.57 -45.54
C CYS A 21 -19.48 9.70 -45.77
N LEU A 22 -20.49 9.50 -46.64
CA LEU A 22 -21.53 10.51 -46.84
C LEU A 22 -22.45 10.72 -45.62
N CYS A 23 -22.69 9.67 -44.81
CA CYS A 23 -23.44 9.78 -43.55
C CYS A 23 -22.67 10.58 -42.49
N PHE A 24 -21.35 10.45 -42.45
CA PHE A 24 -20.52 11.22 -41.51
C PHE A 24 -20.48 12.72 -41.83
N PHE A 25 -20.47 13.08 -43.10
CA PHE A 25 -20.48 14.51 -43.52
C PHE A 25 -21.86 15.21 -43.34
N THR A 26 -22.97 14.48 -43.37
CA THR A 26 -24.32 15.05 -43.18
C THR A 26 -24.65 15.25 -41.70
N VAL A 27 -24.13 14.46 -40.79
CA VAL A 27 -24.33 14.64 -39.32
C VAL A 27 -23.49 15.79 -38.78
N SER A 28 -22.25 15.97 -39.27
CA SER A 28 -21.36 17.08 -38.86
C SER A 28 -21.81 18.45 -39.41
N GLY A 29 -22.59 18.49 -40.49
CA GLY A 29 -23.11 19.74 -41.10
C GLY A 29 -24.35 20.30 -40.40
N ILE A 30 -25.11 19.51 -39.65
CA ILE A 30 -26.34 19.93 -38.99
C ILE A 30 -26.10 20.48 -37.59
N THR A 31 -25.03 20.08 -36.91
CA THR A 31 -24.69 20.60 -35.57
C THR A 31 -23.97 21.94 -35.58
N GLY A 32 -23.46 22.38 -36.72
CA GLY A 32 -22.73 23.66 -36.86
C GLY A 32 -23.60 24.90 -37.05
N TRP A 33 -24.92 24.78 -37.19
CA TRP A 33 -25.80 25.92 -37.55
C TRP A 33 -26.76 26.43 -36.46
N VAL A 34 -26.68 25.93 -35.24
CA VAL A 34 -27.57 26.32 -34.12
C VAL A 34 -26.94 27.36 -33.16
N ILE A 35 -25.66 27.74 -33.33
CA ILE A 35 -24.96 28.55 -32.33
C ILE A 35 -24.77 30.02 -32.69
N PHE A 36 -25.38 30.59 -33.76
CA PHE A 36 -25.24 32.03 -33.98
C PHE A 36 -26.54 32.69 -34.47
N LYS A 37 -27.31 33.25 -33.53
CA LYS A 37 -28.16 34.44 -33.76
C LYS A 37 -28.08 35.36 -32.53
N PRO A 38 -27.52 36.57 -32.67
CA PRO A 38 -27.62 37.57 -31.63
C PRO A 38 -28.92 38.32 -31.74
N SER A 39 -29.73 38.39 -30.70
CA SER A 39 -30.79 39.37 -30.56
C SER A 39 -30.32 40.55 -29.73
N LYS A 40 -30.41 41.76 -30.30
CA LYS A 40 -30.16 43.03 -29.64
C LYS A 40 -31.39 43.47 -28.83
N SER A 41 -31.06 44.15 -27.75
CA SER A 41 -31.77 45.20 -27.02
C SER A 41 -32.48 44.81 -25.73
N ALA A 42 -31.96 45.26 -24.57
CA ALA A 42 -32.44 46.44 -23.83
C ALA A 42 -31.63 46.61 -22.54
N LEU A 43 -31.21 47.83 -22.28
CA LEU A 43 -30.57 48.31 -21.05
C LEU A 43 -31.49 48.14 -19.84
N GLY A 44 -30.95 47.73 -18.70
CA GLY A 44 -31.62 47.90 -17.42
C GLY A 44 -31.01 47.11 -16.27
N GLN A 45 -30.21 47.79 -15.46
CA GLN A 45 -29.90 47.58 -14.03
C GLN A 45 -29.12 46.31 -13.61
N THR A 46 -27.98 46.60 -13.04
CA THR A 46 -27.00 45.72 -12.39
C THR A 46 -27.50 45.07 -11.10
N THR A 47 -27.48 43.74 -11.10
CA THR A 47 -27.28 42.91 -9.89
C THR A 47 -26.23 41.84 -10.19
N PRO A 48 -25.38 41.44 -9.24
CA PRO A 48 -24.22 40.61 -9.53
C PRO A 48 -24.64 39.18 -9.87
N LEU A 49 -24.03 38.65 -10.93
CA LEU A 49 -24.18 37.28 -11.38
C LEU A 49 -23.55 36.32 -10.34
N THR A 50 -24.34 35.39 -9.86
CA THR A 50 -23.87 34.17 -9.21
C THR A 50 -23.15 33.30 -10.23
N GLU A 51 -21.90 33.00 -9.98
CA GLU A 51 -21.13 32.02 -10.72
C GLU A 51 -21.76 30.64 -10.63
N VAL A 52 -21.84 29.96 -11.76
CA VAL A 52 -22.20 28.55 -11.85
C VAL A 52 -20.92 27.76 -11.48
N ASN A 53 -20.88 27.18 -10.28
CA ASN A 53 -19.83 26.31 -9.83
C ASN A 53 -19.82 25.00 -10.62
N THR A 54 -18.74 24.74 -11.30
CA THR A 54 -18.25 23.38 -11.54
C THR A 54 -17.77 22.83 -10.20
N PRO A 55 -18.00 21.57 -9.86
CA PRO A 55 -17.52 21.01 -8.61
C PRO A 55 -16.01 20.84 -8.68
N SER A 56 -15.28 21.77 -8.09
CA SER A 56 -13.89 21.56 -7.70
C SER A 56 -13.89 20.89 -6.33
N TYR A 57 -13.34 19.68 -6.25
CA TYR A 57 -12.99 19.09 -4.99
C TYR A 57 -11.92 19.95 -4.33
N SER A 58 -12.28 20.68 -3.30
CA SER A 58 -11.37 21.26 -2.33
C SER A 58 -11.69 20.63 -0.97
N ALA A 59 -10.77 19.90 -0.44
CA ALA A 59 -10.79 19.47 0.93
C ALA A 59 -10.75 20.70 1.85
N GLU A 60 -11.87 21.08 2.44
CA GLU A 60 -11.92 21.96 3.59
C GLU A 60 -12.35 21.15 4.82
N THR A 61 -11.38 20.82 5.65
CA THR A 61 -11.60 20.33 7.00
C THR A 61 -12.28 21.44 7.82
N GLN A 62 -13.56 21.28 8.14
CA GLN A 62 -14.22 22.06 9.19
C GLN A 62 -14.10 21.32 10.52
N ASN A 63 -13.17 21.77 11.35
CA ASN A 63 -13.13 21.42 12.75
C ASN A 63 -14.38 21.94 13.47
N VAL A 64 -15.23 21.03 13.94
CA VAL A 64 -16.26 21.32 14.95
C VAL A 64 -15.82 20.64 16.24
N TYR A 65 -15.04 21.34 17.06
CA TYR A 65 -14.87 21.00 18.46
C TYR A 65 -15.36 22.15 19.35
N GLY A 66 -16.28 21.79 20.23
CA GLY A 66 -16.81 22.67 21.26
C GLY A 66 -15.74 23.05 22.29
N ASP A 67 -15.75 24.32 22.57
CA ASP A 67 -14.87 25.08 23.44
C ASP A 67 -14.87 24.56 24.89
N SER A 68 -13.70 24.16 25.38
CA SER A 68 -13.33 24.21 26.79
C SER A 68 -11.84 24.48 26.91
N SER A 69 -11.50 25.79 27.00
CA SER A 69 -10.12 26.27 27.09
C SER A 69 -9.47 25.95 28.43
N PRO A 70 -8.23 25.49 28.47
CA PRO A 70 -7.27 25.83 29.50
C PRO A 70 -6.34 26.95 29.00
N THR A 71 -6.01 27.84 29.95
CA THR A 71 -5.22 29.03 29.86
C THR A 71 -3.87 28.83 29.14
N PRO A 72 -3.44 29.73 28.22
CA PRO A 72 -2.20 29.54 27.49
C PRO A 72 -0.97 29.84 28.35
N ALA A 73 -0.01 28.92 28.33
CA ALA A 73 1.36 29.18 28.79
C ALA A 73 2.08 30.04 27.74
N SER A 74 2.85 31.01 28.20
CA SER A 74 3.59 31.95 27.37
C SER A 74 4.56 31.29 26.41
N PRO A 75 4.66 31.75 25.14
CA PRO A 75 5.59 31.18 24.18
C PRO A 75 7.03 31.48 24.55
N LEU A 76 7.85 30.45 24.64
CA LEU A 76 9.30 30.59 24.62
C LEU A 76 9.72 31.10 23.25
N ILE A 77 10.28 32.30 23.20
CA ILE A 77 10.87 32.91 22.01
C ILE A 77 12.08 32.08 21.63
N SER A 78 11.94 31.24 20.59
CA SER A 78 13.08 30.62 19.94
C SER A 78 13.82 31.67 19.12
N THR A 79 15.05 31.94 19.47
CA THR A 79 16.00 32.71 18.65
C THR A 79 16.16 32.05 17.28
N PRO A 80 16.15 32.80 16.16
CA PRO A 80 16.37 32.24 14.84
C PRO A 80 17.76 31.59 14.79
N ALA A 81 17.78 30.32 14.40
CA ALA A 81 19.00 29.57 14.11
C ALA A 81 19.79 30.29 13.02
N LYS A 82 21.11 30.43 13.22
CA LYS A 82 22.04 30.90 12.19
C LYS A 82 21.84 30.05 10.92
N PRO A 83 21.97 30.64 9.72
CA PRO A 83 21.94 29.86 8.49
C PRO A 83 23.03 28.79 8.56
N ASN A 84 22.61 27.53 8.42
CA ASN A 84 23.50 26.38 8.38
C ASN A 84 24.52 26.55 7.24
N GLN A 85 25.76 26.30 7.57
CA GLN A 85 26.80 26.05 6.58
C GLN A 85 26.29 24.91 5.68
N THR A 86 26.39 25.08 4.38
CA THR A 86 26.15 24.04 3.38
C THR A 86 27.03 22.84 3.75
N ALA A 87 26.45 21.82 4.34
CA ALA A 87 27.17 20.59 4.61
C ALA A 87 27.40 19.89 3.27
N THR A 88 28.64 19.85 2.82
CA THR A 88 29.03 19.00 1.69
C THR A 88 29.03 17.58 2.20
N ILE A 89 28.29 16.66 1.52
CA ILE A 89 28.40 15.24 1.78
C ILE A 89 29.82 14.85 1.40
N THR A 90 30.66 14.56 2.38
CA THR A 90 31.94 13.91 2.16
C THR A 90 31.66 12.41 2.09
N SER A 91 32.02 11.78 0.96
CA SER A 91 32.02 10.32 0.84
C SER A 91 32.63 9.73 2.09
N ALA A 92 31.84 9.05 2.90
CA ALA A 92 32.24 8.31 4.08
C ALA A 92 32.68 6.90 3.63
N ALA A 93 33.34 6.16 4.51
CA ALA A 93 33.69 4.76 4.25
C ALA A 93 32.46 3.95 3.79
N SER A 94 32.69 2.84 3.07
CA SER A 94 31.64 1.84 2.72
C SER A 94 30.80 1.48 3.94
N SER A 95 29.53 1.05 3.70
CA SER A 95 28.62 0.59 4.75
C SER A 95 29.28 -0.31 5.80
N SER A 96 28.88 -0.14 7.05
CA SER A 96 29.43 -0.92 8.16
C SER A 96 29.11 -2.41 8.00
N GLU A 97 29.94 -3.29 8.60
CA GLU A 97 29.71 -4.73 8.62
C GLU A 97 28.35 -5.06 9.27
N GLY A 98 27.96 -4.35 10.33
CA GLY A 98 26.69 -4.53 11.01
C GLY A 98 25.46 -4.09 10.18
N ALA A 99 25.58 -3.05 9.35
CA ALA A 99 24.51 -2.66 8.44
C ALA A 99 24.28 -3.73 7.35
N LEU A 100 25.37 -4.32 6.83
CA LEU A 100 25.28 -5.43 5.88
C LEU A 100 24.72 -6.70 6.52
N GLU A 101 25.12 -7.02 7.76
CA GLU A 101 24.57 -8.13 8.53
C GLU A 101 23.06 -7.95 8.75
N SER A 102 22.64 -6.75 9.18
CA SER A 102 21.22 -6.44 9.39
C SER A 102 20.40 -6.61 8.12
N LEU A 103 20.86 -6.10 6.97
CA LEU A 103 20.19 -6.30 5.68
C LEU A 103 20.08 -7.78 5.31
N ASN A 104 21.17 -8.54 5.44
CA ASN A 104 21.16 -9.98 5.13
C ASN A 104 20.21 -10.77 6.03
N ASN A 105 20.17 -10.45 7.33
CA ASN A 105 19.26 -11.11 8.27
C ASN A 105 17.80 -10.80 7.91
N LEU A 106 17.47 -9.55 7.60
CA LEU A 106 16.13 -9.14 7.20
C LEU A 106 15.67 -9.79 5.89
N GLN A 107 16.56 -9.90 4.91
CA GLN A 107 16.25 -10.54 3.62
C GLN A 107 16.06 -12.06 3.72
N GLN A 108 16.56 -12.70 4.78
CA GLN A 108 16.41 -14.14 4.98
C GLN A 108 15.25 -14.48 5.91
N GLU A 109 14.76 -13.51 6.67
CA GLU A 109 13.65 -13.72 7.58
C GLU A 109 12.32 -13.74 6.83
N ILE A 110 11.47 -14.70 7.19
CA ILE A 110 10.11 -14.81 6.67
C ILE A 110 9.16 -14.25 7.72
N VAL A 111 8.38 -13.25 7.33
CA VAL A 111 7.32 -12.71 8.18
C VAL A 111 6.14 -13.70 8.19
N PRO A 112 5.78 -14.29 9.34
CA PRO A 112 4.76 -15.33 9.40
C PRO A 112 3.36 -14.74 9.22
N ILE A 113 2.54 -15.39 8.40
CA ILE A 113 1.10 -15.10 8.28
C ILE A 113 0.42 -15.37 9.63
N ASN A 114 -0.50 -14.50 10.06
CA ASN A 114 -1.27 -14.74 11.26
C ASN A 114 -2.31 -15.87 11.07
N ASP A 115 -2.70 -16.53 12.15
CA ASP A 115 -3.85 -17.43 12.21
C ASP A 115 -4.84 -16.90 13.27
N PRO A 116 -5.93 -16.23 12.84
CA PRO A 116 -6.90 -15.66 13.78
C PRO A 116 -7.55 -16.68 14.71
N ILE A 117 -7.67 -17.94 14.29
CA ILE A 117 -8.21 -19.02 15.13
C ILE A 117 -7.19 -19.39 16.21
N ASP A 118 -5.91 -19.62 15.82
CA ASP A 118 -4.83 -19.88 16.80
C ASP A 118 -4.73 -18.72 17.79
N LEU A 119 -4.73 -17.48 17.31
CA LEU A 119 -4.64 -16.28 18.15
C LEU A 119 -5.81 -16.20 19.14
N ALA A 120 -7.05 -16.43 18.69
CA ALA A 120 -8.22 -16.44 19.54
C ALA A 120 -8.18 -17.58 20.58
N GLU A 121 -7.68 -18.75 20.21
CA GLU A 121 -7.53 -19.88 21.13
C GLU A 121 -6.38 -19.63 22.11
N ARG A 122 -5.23 -19.19 21.62
CA ARG A 122 -3.99 -19.03 22.40
C ARG A 122 -4.02 -17.79 23.29
N LEU A 123 -4.39 -16.63 22.76
CA LEU A 123 -4.39 -15.37 23.47
C LEU A 123 -5.79 -14.99 23.99
N GLY A 124 -6.86 -15.25 23.23
CA GLY A 124 -8.24 -14.94 23.57
C GLY A 124 -8.90 -15.95 24.50
N GLY A 125 -8.22 -17.07 24.84
CA GLY A 125 -8.72 -18.10 25.77
C GLY A 125 -9.92 -18.89 25.25
N LYS A 126 -10.17 -18.86 23.96
CA LYS A 126 -11.17 -19.69 23.27
C LYS A 126 -10.67 -21.13 23.12
N SER A 127 -11.46 -22.02 22.57
CA SER A 127 -11.01 -23.39 22.28
C SER A 127 -11.93 -24.11 21.30
N ASN A 128 -11.36 -24.88 20.40
CA ASN A 128 -12.03 -25.68 19.38
C ASN A 128 -12.92 -24.85 18.45
N ILE A 129 -12.42 -23.69 18.00
CA ILE A 129 -13.11 -22.87 17.02
C ILE A 129 -13.01 -23.59 15.66
N PRO A 130 -14.15 -23.88 14.99
CA PRO A 130 -14.10 -24.46 13.66
C PRO A 130 -13.69 -23.43 12.60
N HIS A 131 -13.08 -23.89 11.50
CA HIS A 131 -12.68 -23.00 10.41
C HIS A 131 -13.88 -22.48 9.59
N THR A 132 -15.01 -23.21 9.60
CA THR A 132 -16.22 -22.84 8.87
C THR A 132 -17.43 -22.99 9.77
N LEU A 133 -18.51 -22.29 9.44
CA LEU A 133 -19.80 -22.48 10.10
C LEU A 133 -20.37 -23.88 9.81
N PRO A 134 -21.28 -24.39 10.69
CA PRO A 134 -22.02 -25.61 10.39
C PRO A 134 -22.84 -25.47 9.11
N ASP A 135 -22.92 -26.55 8.33
CA ASP A 135 -23.75 -26.63 7.13
C ASP A 135 -25.25 -26.70 7.51
N GLU A 136 -25.84 -25.54 7.86
CA GLU A 136 -27.26 -25.39 8.22
C GLU A 136 -28.08 -24.75 7.08
N ASN A 137 -27.58 -24.72 5.85
CA ASN A 137 -28.06 -23.85 4.78
C ASN A 137 -29.47 -24.20 4.29
N LEU A 138 -30.45 -23.40 4.70
CA LEU A 138 -31.67 -23.17 3.92
C LEU A 138 -31.34 -22.06 2.89
N PRO A 139 -31.63 -22.28 1.59
CA PRO A 139 -31.34 -21.26 0.57
C PRO A 139 -32.14 -19.98 0.89
N TYR A 140 -31.46 -18.86 0.80
CA TYR A 140 -32.07 -17.54 0.99
C TYR A 140 -33.17 -17.27 -0.05
N GLN A 141 -34.16 -16.46 0.34
CA GLN A 141 -35.25 -16.02 -0.52
C GLN A 141 -35.27 -14.50 -0.62
N LEU A 142 -35.71 -14.01 -1.77
CA LEU A 142 -35.91 -12.56 -1.94
C LEU A 142 -36.85 -12.01 -0.85
N GLY A 143 -36.38 -11.02 -0.13
CA GLY A 143 -37.12 -10.40 0.98
C GLY A 143 -36.70 -10.88 2.36
N ASP A 144 -35.81 -11.88 2.47
CA ASP A 144 -35.23 -12.28 3.75
C ASP A 144 -34.49 -11.09 4.38
N GLU A 145 -34.54 -11.00 5.71
CA GLU A 145 -33.89 -9.95 6.50
C GLU A 145 -32.75 -10.56 7.32
N GLN A 146 -31.60 -9.89 7.33
CA GLN A 146 -30.42 -10.26 8.12
C GLN A 146 -29.77 -9.00 8.72
N SER A 147 -29.14 -9.16 9.88
CA SER A 147 -28.33 -8.10 10.51
C SER A 147 -26.86 -8.32 10.16
N PHE A 148 -26.19 -7.25 9.76
CA PHE A 148 -24.77 -7.24 9.40
C PHE A 148 -24.02 -6.25 10.29
N TRP A 149 -22.81 -6.61 10.69
CA TRP A 149 -21.83 -5.69 11.22
C TRP A 149 -21.26 -4.85 10.08
N VAL A 150 -21.09 -3.57 10.34
CA VAL A 150 -20.43 -2.61 9.44
C VAL A 150 -19.57 -1.68 10.27
N VAL A 151 -18.54 -1.10 9.66
CA VAL A 151 -17.66 -0.11 10.30
C VAL A 151 -17.82 1.26 9.65
N ASN A 152 -17.82 2.31 10.46
CA ASN A 152 -17.60 3.66 9.98
C ASN A 152 -16.10 3.92 9.93
N THR A 153 -15.53 3.98 8.75
CA THR A 153 -14.07 4.08 8.53
C THR A 153 -13.47 5.42 8.95
N ASP A 154 -14.28 6.48 9.07
CA ASP A 154 -13.79 7.77 9.57
C ASP A 154 -13.62 7.80 11.10
N THR A 155 -14.32 6.90 11.82
CA THR A 155 -14.40 6.91 13.30
C THR A 155 -14.04 5.58 13.96
N ASN A 156 -13.73 4.54 13.17
CA ASN A 156 -13.46 3.15 13.62
C ASN A 156 -14.56 2.57 14.53
N VAL A 157 -15.82 2.98 14.32
CA VAL A 157 -16.96 2.51 15.12
C VAL A 157 -17.71 1.43 14.38
N ASN A 158 -17.73 0.22 14.97
CA ASN A 158 -18.54 -0.90 14.49
C ASN A 158 -19.98 -0.76 14.98
N PHE A 159 -20.95 -1.01 14.09
CA PHE A 159 -22.39 -1.00 14.40
C PHE A 159 -23.12 -2.02 13.52
N GLN A 160 -24.38 -2.27 13.82
CA GLN A 160 -25.18 -3.21 13.05
C GLN A 160 -26.24 -2.49 12.22
N VAL A 161 -26.42 -2.97 10.99
CA VAL A 161 -27.52 -2.61 10.10
C VAL A 161 -28.39 -3.83 9.84
N THR A 162 -29.68 -3.65 9.62
CA THR A 162 -30.58 -4.71 9.13
C THR A 162 -30.77 -4.52 7.64
N ALA A 163 -30.40 -5.51 6.85
CA ALA A 163 -30.57 -5.47 5.39
C ALA A 163 -31.55 -6.51 4.90
N VAL A 164 -32.07 -6.27 3.70
CA VAL A 164 -33.07 -7.11 3.02
C VAL A 164 -32.46 -7.62 1.72
N LEU A 165 -32.55 -8.94 1.47
CA LEU A 165 -32.09 -9.54 0.23
C LEU A 165 -32.94 -9.07 -0.96
N ARG A 166 -32.32 -8.37 -1.90
CA ARG A 166 -33.00 -7.75 -3.04
C ARG A 166 -32.69 -8.36 -4.38
N TYR A 167 -31.58 -9.10 -4.49
CA TYR A 167 -31.20 -9.81 -5.70
C TYR A 167 -30.51 -11.14 -5.33
N ILE A 168 -30.79 -12.17 -6.13
CA ILE A 168 -30.12 -13.48 -6.07
C ILE A 168 -29.62 -13.76 -7.49
N GLY A 169 -28.31 -13.80 -7.66
CA GLY A 169 -27.60 -14.10 -8.90
C GLY A 169 -27.09 -15.53 -8.96
N GLU A 170 -26.18 -15.81 -9.89
CA GLU A 170 -25.45 -17.06 -9.96
C GLU A 170 -24.31 -17.12 -8.94
N HIS A 171 -23.67 -15.96 -8.70
CA HIS A 171 -22.52 -15.82 -7.80
C HIS A 171 -22.74 -14.77 -6.71
N LEU A 172 -23.87 -14.04 -6.72
CA LEU A 172 -24.06 -12.85 -5.90
C LEU A 172 -25.39 -12.84 -5.15
N TYR A 173 -25.34 -12.63 -3.86
CA TYR A 173 -26.45 -12.13 -3.04
C TYR A 173 -26.29 -10.63 -2.84
N PHE A 174 -27.28 -9.82 -3.28
CA PHE A 174 -27.23 -8.38 -3.09
C PHE A 174 -28.23 -7.95 -2.01
N TRP A 175 -27.67 -7.49 -0.91
CA TRP A 175 -28.38 -7.03 0.27
C TRP A 175 -28.46 -5.50 0.30
N ILE A 176 -29.60 -4.95 0.68
CA ILE A 176 -29.79 -3.51 0.85
C ILE A 176 -30.28 -3.24 2.23
N GLU A 177 -29.62 -2.31 2.93
CA GLU A 177 -30.04 -1.86 4.26
C GLU A 177 -31.49 -1.38 4.21
N LYS A 178 -32.25 -1.75 5.25
CA LYS A 178 -33.66 -1.41 5.36
C LYS A 178 -33.84 0.10 5.37
N ASP A 179 -34.79 0.58 4.57
CA ASP A 179 -35.10 2.00 4.38
C ASP A 179 -34.08 2.81 3.55
N VAL A 180 -32.98 2.24 3.10
CA VAL A 180 -32.09 2.87 2.11
C VAL A 180 -32.79 2.87 0.74
N PRO A 181 -32.97 4.04 0.11
CA PRO A 181 -33.60 4.13 -1.21
C PRO A 181 -32.69 3.59 -2.30
N TYR A 182 -33.23 2.88 -3.26
CA TYR A 182 -32.50 2.40 -4.45
C TYR A 182 -33.41 2.30 -5.67
N ASN A 183 -32.82 2.30 -6.85
CA ASN A 183 -33.53 2.03 -8.10
C ASN A 183 -33.38 0.53 -8.43
N LYS A 184 -34.51 -0.16 -8.58
CA LYS A 184 -34.50 -1.61 -8.86
C LYS A 184 -33.84 -1.97 -10.20
N ALA A 185 -34.02 -1.15 -11.24
CA ALA A 185 -33.41 -1.42 -12.54
C ALA A 185 -31.88 -1.24 -12.52
N ASP A 186 -31.40 -0.27 -11.73
CA ASP A 186 -29.95 -0.06 -11.54
C ASP A 186 -29.34 -1.22 -10.74
N LEU A 187 -30.02 -1.71 -9.69
CA LEU A 187 -29.60 -2.90 -8.97
C LEU A 187 -29.51 -4.14 -9.87
N GLU A 188 -30.59 -4.41 -10.66
CA GLU A 188 -30.62 -5.57 -11.57
C GLU A 188 -29.50 -5.49 -12.62
N SER A 189 -29.21 -4.28 -13.14
CA SER A 189 -28.11 -4.05 -14.10
C SER A 189 -26.75 -4.27 -13.47
N LEU A 190 -26.51 -3.73 -12.27
CA LEU A 190 -25.26 -3.86 -11.55
C LEU A 190 -24.97 -5.32 -11.19
N ALA A 191 -25.93 -6.01 -10.56
CA ALA A 191 -25.79 -7.37 -10.12
C ALA A 191 -25.61 -8.36 -11.29
N SER A 192 -26.36 -8.19 -12.40
CA SER A 192 -26.14 -9.02 -13.58
C SER A 192 -24.79 -8.75 -14.26
N THR A 193 -24.30 -7.51 -14.22
CA THR A 193 -22.96 -7.20 -14.73
C THR A 193 -21.87 -7.83 -13.87
N PHE A 194 -22.08 -7.91 -12.56
CA PHE A 194 -21.17 -8.62 -11.68
C PHE A 194 -21.10 -10.11 -12.07
N ASP A 195 -22.22 -10.81 -12.14
CA ASP A 195 -22.28 -12.24 -12.50
C ASP A 195 -21.72 -12.53 -13.90
N GLU A 196 -22.05 -11.69 -14.89
CA GLU A 196 -21.78 -11.99 -16.30
C GLU A 196 -20.42 -11.48 -16.79
N LYS A 197 -19.83 -10.48 -16.11
CA LYS A 197 -18.59 -9.82 -16.57
C LYS A 197 -17.54 -9.73 -15.46
N ILE A 198 -17.85 -9.09 -14.33
CA ILE A 198 -16.83 -8.77 -13.31
C ILE A 198 -16.29 -10.07 -12.69
N TYR A 199 -17.19 -10.94 -12.23
CA TYR A 199 -16.81 -12.20 -11.61
C TYR A 199 -15.91 -13.06 -12.50
N PRO A 200 -16.30 -13.41 -13.74
CA PRO A 200 -15.44 -14.23 -14.60
C PRO A 200 -14.14 -13.52 -15.03
N THR A 201 -14.15 -12.19 -15.23
CA THR A 201 -12.94 -11.45 -15.59
C THR A 201 -11.91 -11.49 -14.46
N ASN A 202 -12.34 -11.22 -13.22
CA ASN A 202 -11.43 -11.22 -12.08
C ASN A 202 -10.92 -12.65 -11.78
N GLN A 203 -11.78 -13.66 -11.83
CA GLN A 203 -11.34 -15.04 -11.63
C GLN A 203 -10.36 -15.53 -12.72
N GLU A 204 -10.58 -15.18 -13.98
CA GLU A 204 -9.67 -15.55 -15.05
C GLU A 204 -8.28 -14.94 -14.86
N PHE A 205 -8.21 -13.70 -14.35
CA PHE A 205 -6.96 -12.97 -14.22
C PHE A 205 -6.26 -13.18 -12.88
N PHE A 206 -6.99 -13.08 -11.75
CA PHE A 206 -6.40 -13.06 -10.41
C PHE A 206 -6.52 -14.39 -9.65
N GLY A 207 -7.29 -15.37 -10.16
CA GLY A 207 -7.57 -16.61 -9.45
C GLY A 207 -8.95 -16.60 -8.78
N THR A 208 -9.17 -17.51 -7.84
CA THR A 208 -10.47 -17.68 -7.19
C THR A 208 -10.45 -17.15 -5.77
N GLU A 209 -11.59 -16.66 -5.31
CA GLU A 209 -11.89 -16.42 -3.91
C GLU A 209 -12.01 -17.74 -3.14
N TRP A 210 -12.11 -17.68 -1.82
CA TRP A 210 -12.42 -18.83 -0.99
C TRP A 210 -13.87 -19.29 -1.25
N SER A 211 -14.04 -20.45 -1.89
CA SER A 211 -15.35 -21.03 -2.19
C SER A 211 -15.40 -22.51 -1.78
N PRO A 212 -16.45 -23.01 -1.11
CA PRO A 212 -17.71 -22.33 -0.83
C PRO A 212 -17.69 -21.39 0.40
N GLY A 213 -16.52 -21.04 0.92
CA GLY A 213 -16.37 -20.04 1.94
C GLY A 213 -16.64 -20.48 3.37
N ILE A 214 -16.63 -19.51 4.28
CA ILE A 214 -16.80 -19.72 5.72
C ILE A 214 -18.19 -20.24 6.09
N ASP A 215 -19.22 -19.83 5.33
CA ASP A 215 -20.63 -20.19 5.58
C ASP A 215 -21.09 -21.42 4.76
N ASN A 216 -20.19 -22.00 3.96
CA ASN A 216 -20.47 -23.11 3.04
C ASN A 216 -21.47 -22.77 1.92
N ASP A 217 -21.68 -21.47 1.59
CA ASP A 217 -22.46 -20.98 0.45
C ASP A 217 -21.52 -20.34 -0.59
N PRO A 218 -21.51 -20.77 -1.86
CA PRO A 218 -20.57 -20.24 -2.87
C PRO A 218 -20.90 -18.81 -3.35
N HIS A 219 -21.97 -18.19 -2.83
CA HIS A 219 -22.33 -16.83 -3.21
C HIS A 219 -21.53 -15.80 -2.44
N ILE A 220 -21.11 -14.77 -3.14
CA ILE A 220 -20.54 -13.55 -2.56
C ILE A 220 -21.68 -12.64 -2.11
N TYR A 221 -21.51 -11.96 -1.00
CA TYR A 221 -22.48 -11.00 -0.49
C TYR A 221 -22.03 -9.58 -0.80
N ALA A 222 -22.87 -8.82 -1.49
CA ALA A 222 -22.72 -7.37 -1.59
C ALA A 222 -23.73 -6.69 -0.67
N LEU A 223 -23.28 -5.86 0.25
CA LEU A 223 -24.14 -5.10 1.16
C LEU A 223 -24.11 -3.61 0.81
N TYR A 224 -25.24 -3.05 0.41
CA TYR A 224 -25.43 -1.62 0.17
C TYR A 224 -26.02 -0.98 1.42
N ALA A 225 -25.22 -0.22 2.16
CA ALA A 225 -25.59 0.35 3.48
C ALA A 225 -25.02 1.78 3.64
N GLY A 226 -25.65 2.55 4.55
CA GLY A 226 -25.21 3.89 4.90
C GLY A 226 -24.34 3.93 6.17
N GLY A 227 -23.73 5.11 6.46
CA GLY A 227 -22.96 5.33 7.67
C GLY A 227 -21.54 4.77 7.63
N LEU A 228 -21.05 4.32 6.48
CA LEU A 228 -19.74 3.66 6.35
C LEU A 228 -18.55 4.64 6.38
N GLY A 229 -18.80 5.94 6.38
CA GLY A 229 -17.79 6.99 6.33
C GLY A 229 -17.97 7.91 5.11
N ASN A 230 -17.27 9.03 5.09
CA ASN A 230 -17.42 10.02 4.03
C ASN A 230 -16.39 9.86 2.90
N SER A 231 -15.30 9.15 3.15
CA SER A 231 -14.14 9.07 2.27
C SER A 231 -14.12 7.85 1.36
N ILE A 232 -15.02 6.87 1.56
CA ILE A 232 -14.99 5.58 0.84
C ILE A 232 -16.23 5.36 -0.03
N ALA A 233 -16.06 4.65 -1.14
CA ALA A 233 -17.14 4.14 -1.99
C ALA A 233 -17.65 2.77 -1.55
N GLY A 234 -16.76 1.93 -1.06
CA GLY A 234 -16.99 0.61 -0.52
C GLY A 234 -15.77 0.13 0.24
N TYR A 235 -15.83 -1.08 0.77
CA TYR A 235 -14.67 -1.78 1.32
C TYR A 235 -14.91 -3.29 1.36
N TYR A 236 -13.83 -4.04 1.24
CA TYR A 236 -13.71 -5.43 1.63
C TYR A 236 -13.09 -5.50 3.03
N SER A 237 -13.45 -6.50 3.83
CA SER A 237 -12.83 -6.78 5.12
C SER A 237 -12.59 -8.28 5.29
N SER A 238 -11.33 -8.68 5.43
CA SER A 238 -10.94 -10.06 5.71
C SER A 238 -11.57 -10.60 7.02
N ALA A 239 -11.87 -9.72 7.97
CA ALA A 239 -12.55 -10.07 9.22
C ALA A 239 -13.89 -10.76 8.99
N ASP A 240 -14.59 -10.49 7.88
CA ASP A 240 -15.86 -11.14 7.54
C ASP A 240 -15.70 -12.61 7.14
N GLN A 241 -14.50 -13.04 6.79
CA GLN A 241 -14.17 -14.44 6.49
C GLN A 241 -13.58 -15.19 7.70
N ILE A 242 -13.58 -14.60 8.87
CA ILE A 242 -13.10 -15.20 10.12
C ILE A 242 -14.32 -15.70 10.93
N HIS A 243 -14.18 -16.86 11.60
CA HIS A 243 -15.27 -17.39 12.44
C HIS A 243 -15.65 -16.38 13.56
N PRO A 244 -16.95 -16.12 13.83
CA PRO A 244 -17.40 -15.11 14.81
C PRO A 244 -16.95 -15.36 16.26
N GLU A 245 -16.50 -16.57 16.58
CA GLU A 245 -15.86 -16.84 17.88
C GLU A 245 -14.41 -16.34 17.92
N ALA A 246 -13.75 -16.19 16.76
CA ALA A 246 -12.39 -15.65 16.66
C ALA A 246 -12.40 -14.13 16.46
N HIS A 247 -13.35 -13.58 15.70
CA HIS A 247 -13.46 -12.14 15.49
C HIS A 247 -14.88 -11.62 15.80
N PRO A 248 -15.05 -10.67 16.75
CA PRO A 248 -16.38 -10.29 17.28
C PRO A 248 -17.28 -9.54 16.29
N TYR A 249 -16.71 -8.92 15.26
CA TYR A 249 -17.45 -8.16 14.25
C TYR A 249 -17.55 -8.87 12.91
N SER A 250 -17.14 -10.14 12.83
CA SER A 250 -17.29 -10.94 11.63
C SER A 250 -18.77 -11.16 11.28
N ASN A 251 -19.07 -11.03 10.00
CA ASN A 251 -20.36 -11.43 9.41
C ASN A 251 -20.38 -12.89 9.00
N ALA A 252 -19.23 -13.56 8.98
CA ALA A 252 -19.03 -14.93 8.53
C ALA A 252 -19.59 -15.19 7.11
N HIS A 253 -19.22 -14.34 6.17
CA HIS A 253 -19.53 -14.41 4.74
C HIS A 253 -18.37 -13.88 3.90
N GLU A 254 -18.23 -14.40 2.69
CA GLU A 254 -17.43 -13.79 1.64
C GLU A 254 -18.17 -12.54 1.13
N MET A 255 -17.80 -11.35 1.62
CA MET A 255 -18.57 -10.15 1.36
C MET A 255 -17.73 -8.89 1.16
N PHE A 256 -18.34 -7.92 0.49
CA PHE A 256 -17.87 -6.54 0.44
C PHE A 256 -19.05 -5.56 0.61
N LEU A 257 -18.74 -4.36 1.02
CA LEU A 257 -19.70 -3.34 1.39
C LEU A 257 -19.63 -2.14 0.46
N ILE A 258 -20.78 -1.56 0.15
CA ILE A 258 -20.94 -0.41 -0.75
C ILE A 258 -21.62 0.71 0.02
N ASN A 259 -21.02 1.90 0.02
CA ASN A 259 -21.48 3.04 0.78
C ASN A 259 -22.63 3.78 0.07
N SER A 260 -23.85 3.58 0.55
CA SER A 260 -25.05 4.21 -0.03
C SER A 260 -25.11 5.74 0.15
N ASP A 261 -24.31 6.30 1.06
CA ASP A 261 -24.26 7.75 1.25
C ASP A 261 -23.41 8.43 0.18
N ASN A 262 -22.46 7.71 -0.42
CA ASN A 262 -21.51 8.26 -1.38
C ASN A 262 -21.75 7.82 -2.81
N VAL A 263 -22.39 6.65 -3.04
CA VAL A 263 -22.50 6.04 -4.37
C VAL A 263 -23.94 5.60 -4.67
N ASP A 264 -24.46 6.03 -5.83
CA ASP A 264 -25.72 5.52 -6.40
C ASP A 264 -25.45 4.26 -7.24
N LEU A 265 -26.30 3.22 -7.15
CA LEU A 265 -26.16 1.94 -7.88
C LEU A 265 -26.15 2.08 -9.42
N GLY A 266 -26.67 3.19 -9.96
CA GLY A 266 -26.71 3.46 -11.41
C GLY A 266 -25.49 4.20 -11.97
N ARG A 267 -24.49 4.48 -11.14
CA ARG A 267 -23.26 5.15 -11.58
C ARG A 267 -22.27 4.15 -12.12
N GLU A 268 -21.53 4.52 -13.18
CA GLU A 268 -20.49 3.66 -13.76
C GLU A 268 -19.37 3.35 -12.75
N TYR A 269 -19.04 4.29 -11.90
CA TYR A 269 -18.05 4.16 -10.84
C TYR A 269 -18.28 2.95 -9.93
N ILE A 270 -19.55 2.60 -9.58
CA ILE A 270 -19.83 1.47 -8.69
C ILE A 270 -19.44 0.12 -9.28
N TYR A 271 -19.46 -0.02 -10.60
CA TYR A 271 -19.04 -1.26 -11.28
C TYR A 271 -17.53 -1.46 -11.11
N GLY A 272 -16.75 -0.38 -11.21
CA GLY A 272 -15.32 -0.39 -10.88
C GLY A 272 -15.09 -0.77 -9.43
N THR A 273 -15.78 -0.12 -8.48
CA THR A 273 -15.70 -0.44 -7.05
C THR A 273 -15.99 -1.93 -6.79
N MET A 274 -17.03 -2.53 -7.41
CA MET A 274 -17.29 -3.97 -7.22
C MET A 274 -16.17 -4.86 -7.78
N ALA A 275 -15.52 -4.47 -8.87
CA ALA A 275 -14.38 -5.20 -9.41
C ALA A 275 -13.16 -5.08 -8.46
N HIS A 276 -12.93 -3.92 -7.91
CA HIS A 276 -11.90 -3.59 -6.94
C HIS A 276 -12.04 -4.42 -5.65
N GLU A 277 -13.19 -4.33 -4.97
CA GLU A 277 -13.43 -5.05 -3.72
C GLU A 277 -13.42 -6.58 -3.90
N PHE A 278 -13.90 -7.07 -5.05
CA PHE A 278 -13.82 -8.49 -5.36
C PHE A 278 -12.38 -8.96 -5.63
N GLN A 279 -11.53 -8.10 -6.16
CA GLN A 279 -10.12 -8.43 -6.33
C GLN A 279 -9.42 -8.57 -4.97
N HIS A 280 -9.69 -7.70 -4.00
CA HIS A 280 -9.17 -7.85 -2.63
C HIS A 280 -9.54 -9.21 -2.03
N MET A 281 -10.80 -9.64 -2.19
CA MET A 281 -11.27 -10.95 -1.71
C MET A 281 -10.51 -12.12 -2.34
N ILE A 282 -10.26 -12.06 -3.65
CA ILE A 282 -9.47 -13.07 -4.38
C ILE A 282 -8.01 -13.06 -3.88
N HIS A 283 -7.42 -11.87 -3.76
CA HIS A 283 -6.02 -11.74 -3.34
C HIS A 283 -5.81 -12.29 -1.93
N TRP A 284 -6.66 -11.91 -0.99
CA TRP A 284 -6.61 -12.41 0.38
C TRP A 284 -6.63 -13.94 0.47
N TYR A 285 -7.37 -14.61 -0.39
CA TYR A 285 -7.40 -16.08 -0.42
C TYR A 285 -6.13 -16.69 -1.02
N ASN A 286 -5.49 -16.04 -1.98
CA ASN A 286 -4.31 -16.56 -2.67
C ASN A 286 -2.99 -16.18 -1.97
N ASP A 287 -2.89 -14.96 -1.48
CA ASP A 287 -1.73 -14.44 -0.76
C ASP A 287 -2.20 -13.40 0.28
N ARG A 288 -2.35 -13.86 1.51
CA ARG A 288 -3.06 -13.13 2.56
C ARG A 288 -2.29 -11.96 3.14
N ASN A 289 -0.96 -12.07 3.21
CA ASN A 289 -0.07 -11.10 3.81
C ASN A 289 0.73 -10.27 2.79
N GLU A 290 0.23 -10.17 1.56
CA GLU A 290 0.85 -9.32 0.55
C GLU A 290 0.83 -7.84 0.99
N GLU A 291 1.89 -7.10 0.65
CA GLU A 291 2.01 -5.67 0.97
C GLU A 291 0.85 -4.85 0.36
N THR A 292 0.29 -3.93 1.14
CA THR A 292 -0.88 -3.12 0.76
C THR A 292 -0.74 -2.45 -0.61
N TRP A 293 0.45 -1.93 -0.97
CA TRP A 293 0.64 -1.24 -2.26
C TRP A 293 0.50 -2.18 -3.47
N VAL A 294 0.86 -3.46 -3.33
CA VAL A 294 0.65 -4.49 -4.37
C VAL A 294 -0.82 -4.85 -4.46
N ASN A 295 -1.44 -5.11 -3.31
CA ASN A 295 -2.84 -5.47 -3.19
C ASN A 295 -3.75 -4.38 -3.81
N GLU A 296 -3.58 -3.12 -3.42
CA GLU A 296 -4.30 -1.98 -3.96
C GLU A 296 -4.00 -1.73 -5.45
N GLY A 297 -2.75 -1.92 -5.86
CA GLY A 297 -2.35 -1.81 -7.26
C GLY A 297 -3.09 -2.81 -8.16
N PHE A 298 -3.27 -4.05 -7.70
CA PHE A 298 -4.05 -5.07 -8.41
C PHE A 298 -5.55 -4.80 -8.38
N SER A 299 -6.08 -4.27 -7.28
CA SER A 299 -7.49 -3.90 -7.18
C SER A 299 -7.84 -2.78 -8.17
N MET A 300 -7.00 -1.76 -8.28
CA MET A 300 -7.12 -0.71 -9.30
C MET A 300 -6.95 -1.26 -10.73
N LEU A 301 -6.02 -2.21 -10.94
CA LEU A 301 -5.83 -2.88 -12.22
C LEU A 301 -7.10 -3.67 -12.61
N SER A 302 -7.81 -4.26 -11.66
CA SER A 302 -9.05 -4.99 -11.93
C SER A 302 -10.15 -4.10 -12.50
N GLU A 303 -10.23 -2.83 -12.06
CA GLU A 303 -11.14 -1.84 -12.64
C GLU A 303 -10.84 -1.63 -14.13
N LEU A 304 -9.56 -1.42 -14.46
CA LEU A 304 -9.09 -1.24 -15.85
C LEU A 304 -9.37 -2.48 -16.71
N LEU A 305 -9.09 -3.69 -16.21
CA LEU A 305 -9.34 -4.95 -16.93
C LEU A 305 -10.82 -5.17 -17.20
N ASN A 306 -11.68 -4.71 -16.32
CA ASN A 306 -13.11 -4.69 -16.51
C ASN A 306 -13.60 -3.52 -17.39
N GLY A 307 -12.71 -2.66 -17.87
CA GLY A 307 -13.02 -1.52 -18.74
C GLY A 307 -13.72 -0.38 -18.02
N TYR A 308 -13.49 -0.24 -16.72
CA TYR A 308 -13.94 0.90 -15.92
C TYR A 308 -12.81 1.89 -15.70
N ASP A 309 -13.15 3.11 -15.30
CA ASP A 309 -12.19 4.16 -14.99
C ASP A 309 -11.68 3.95 -13.56
N ALA A 310 -10.39 3.70 -13.43
CA ALA A 310 -9.70 3.57 -12.14
C ALA A 310 -9.52 4.93 -11.40
N GLY A 311 -10.29 5.94 -11.77
CA GLY A 311 -10.20 7.28 -11.20
C GLY A 311 -8.98 8.06 -11.71
N SER A 312 -8.78 9.25 -11.20
CA SER A 312 -7.65 10.12 -11.57
C SER A 312 -6.55 10.14 -10.50
N PHE A 313 -6.32 9.02 -9.84
CA PHE A 313 -5.31 8.91 -8.78
C PHE A 313 -3.88 9.05 -9.32
N ASP A 314 -3.64 8.65 -10.56
CA ASP A 314 -2.38 8.86 -11.27
C ASP A 314 -2.05 10.36 -11.44
N TYR A 315 -3.07 11.24 -11.55
CA TYR A 315 -2.84 12.69 -11.48
C TYR A 315 -2.27 13.10 -10.12
N LEU A 316 -2.79 12.56 -9.02
CA LEU A 316 -2.29 12.88 -7.68
C LEU A 316 -0.83 12.41 -7.49
N TYR A 317 -0.49 11.25 -8.02
CA TYR A 317 0.89 10.79 -8.07
C TYR A 317 1.76 11.70 -8.96
N SER A 318 1.28 12.09 -10.14
CA SER A 318 2.07 12.89 -11.09
C SER A 318 2.52 14.25 -10.56
N ILE A 319 1.83 14.79 -9.57
CA ILE A 319 2.19 16.04 -8.89
C ILE A 319 3.00 15.80 -7.59
N ASN A 320 3.16 14.57 -7.15
CA ASN A 320 3.92 14.20 -5.95
C ASN A 320 4.68 12.88 -6.16
N PRO A 321 5.64 12.79 -7.11
CA PRO A 321 6.32 11.55 -7.42
C PRO A 321 7.39 11.12 -6.39
N ASP A 322 7.84 12.04 -5.51
CA ASP A 322 8.67 11.69 -4.35
C ASP A 322 7.76 11.11 -3.24
N LEU A 323 7.26 9.92 -3.48
CA LEU A 323 6.36 9.15 -2.63
C LEU A 323 6.90 7.72 -2.55
N GLN A 324 6.99 7.15 -1.36
CA GLN A 324 7.42 5.76 -1.21
C GLN A 324 6.36 4.81 -1.77
N LEU A 325 6.65 4.16 -2.92
CA LEU A 325 5.73 3.20 -3.55
C LEU A 325 5.40 2.03 -2.60
N THR A 326 6.40 1.54 -1.88
CA THR A 326 6.33 0.37 -1.00
C THR A 326 5.82 0.67 0.40
N ASP A 327 5.22 1.84 0.63
CA ASP A 327 4.63 2.22 1.90
C ASP A 327 3.16 2.62 1.71
N TRP A 328 2.37 2.51 2.78
CA TRP A 328 0.99 2.96 2.78
C TRP A 328 0.73 3.84 4.00
N GLY A 329 0.22 5.04 3.75
CA GLY A 329 0.07 6.02 4.82
C GLY A 329 -1.03 5.66 5.82
N THR A 330 -0.75 5.88 7.11
CA THR A 330 -1.71 5.69 8.22
C THR A 330 -2.79 6.78 8.29
N GLU A 331 -2.63 7.90 7.57
CA GLU A 331 -3.56 9.04 7.62
C GLU A 331 -4.71 8.85 6.63
N PRO A 332 -5.94 8.60 7.09
CA PRO A 332 -7.11 8.44 6.23
C PRO A 332 -7.29 9.64 5.27
N GLY A 333 -7.52 9.35 3.99
CA GLY A 333 -7.77 10.36 2.95
C GLY A 333 -6.52 10.98 2.31
N ASN A 334 -5.30 10.59 2.69
CA ASN A 334 -4.05 11.02 2.08
C ASN A 334 -3.48 10.01 1.07
N ASN A 335 -4.06 8.83 0.95
CA ASN A 335 -3.53 7.73 0.14
C ASN A 335 -3.78 7.85 -1.38
N GLY A 336 -4.48 8.87 -1.85
CA GLY A 336 -4.73 9.08 -3.27
C GLY A 336 -3.48 8.99 -4.17
N PRO A 337 -2.35 9.63 -3.83
CA PRO A 337 -1.10 9.47 -4.59
C PRO A 337 -0.54 8.04 -4.57
N HIS A 338 -0.70 7.28 -3.46
CA HIS A 338 -0.27 5.88 -3.36
C HIS A 338 -1.11 4.98 -4.28
N TYR A 339 -2.45 5.15 -4.29
CA TYR A 339 -3.33 4.48 -5.27
C TYR A 339 -2.85 4.72 -6.71
N GLY A 340 -2.52 5.98 -7.05
CA GLY A 340 -2.01 6.34 -8.37
C GLY A 340 -0.67 5.68 -8.70
N ALA A 341 0.27 5.65 -7.77
CA ALA A 341 1.58 5.03 -7.95
C ALA A 341 1.46 3.51 -8.14
N SER A 342 0.70 2.84 -7.26
CA SER A 342 0.49 1.39 -7.27
C SER A 342 -0.25 0.93 -8.53
N PHE A 343 -1.31 1.65 -8.92
CA PHE A 343 -2.02 1.43 -10.18
C PHE A 343 -1.11 1.53 -11.39
N LEU A 344 -0.32 2.60 -11.48
CA LEU A 344 0.61 2.80 -12.59
C LEU A 344 1.68 1.73 -12.60
N PHE A 345 2.20 1.32 -11.44
CA PHE A 345 3.22 0.27 -11.39
C PHE A 345 2.68 -1.07 -11.88
N MET A 346 1.51 -1.51 -11.40
CA MET A 346 0.90 -2.77 -11.83
C MET A 346 0.45 -2.75 -13.30
N THR A 347 -0.04 -1.61 -13.78
CA THR A 347 -0.37 -1.43 -15.20
C THR A 347 0.87 -1.47 -16.08
N TYR A 348 1.97 -0.81 -15.66
CA TYR A 348 3.26 -0.90 -16.36
C TYR A 348 3.80 -2.33 -16.37
N PHE A 349 3.71 -3.02 -15.23
CA PHE A 349 4.18 -4.39 -15.10
C PHE A 349 3.43 -5.33 -16.08
N LEU A 350 2.10 -5.22 -16.13
CA LEU A 350 1.28 -5.97 -17.10
C LEU A 350 1.66 -5.64 -18.55
N ASP A 351 1.74 -4.37 -18.90
CA ASP A 351 2.05 -3.92 -20.25
C ASP A 351 3.45 -4.34 -20.71
N ARG A 352 4.39 -4.37 -19.78
CA ARG A 352 5.80 -4.64 -20.05
C ARG A 352 6.13 -6.13 -20.08
N PHE A 353 5.57 -6.92 -19.16
CA PHE A 353 5.95 -8.31 -18.94
C PHE A 353 4.81 -9.30 -19.27
N GLY A 354 3.59 -8.79 -19.49
CA GLY A 354 2.42 -9.56 -19.95
C GLY A 354 1.70 -10.31 -18.84
N GLU A 355 0.56 -10.89 -19.20
CA GLU A 355 -0.35 -11.56 -18.25
C GLU A 355 0.30 -12.70 -17.47
N THR A 356 1.18 -13.49 -18.09
CA THR A 356 1.80 -14.65 -17.41
C THR A 356 2.61 -14.22 -16.19
N ALA A 357 3.42 -13.16 -16.32
CA ALA A 357 4.21 -12.63 -15.21
C ALA A 357 3.32 -11.97 -14.15
N THR A 358 2.30 -11.23 -14.61
CA THR A 358 1.39 -10.51 -13.70
C THR A 358 0.53 -11.50 -12.88
N LYS A 359 0.01 -12.55 -13.50
CA LYS A 359 -0.72 -13.62 -12.79
C LYS A 359 0.15 -14.41 -11.82
N ALA A 360 1.43 -14.62 -12.16
CA ALA A 360 2.39 -15.27 -11.26
C ALA A 360 2.68 -14.40 -10.02
N LEU A 361 2.68 -13.07 -10.18
CA LEU A 361 2.90 -12.14 -9.08
C LEU A 361 1.72 -12.12 -8.08
N VAL A 362 0.47 -12.21 -8.57
CA VAL A 362 -0.73 -12.25 -7.69
C VAL A 362 -0.74 -13.42 -6.71
N ALA A 363 -0.15 -14.56 -7.08
CA ALA A 363 -0.19 -15.80 -6.29
C ALA A 363 1.18 -16.18 -5.72
N HIS A 364 2.14 -15.24 -5.70
CA HIS A 364 3.47 -15.51 -5.21
C HIS A 364 3.49 -15.40 -3.67
N PRO A 365 4.10 -16.36 -2.94
CA PRO A 365 4.11 -16.33 -1.46
C PRO A 365 5.14 -15.37 -0.84
N ASP A 366 6.05 -14.78 -1.65
CA ASP A 366 6.91 -13.68 -1.22
C ASP A 366 6.15 -12.37 -1.50
N ASN A 367 6.39 -11.33 -0.70
CA ASN A 367 5.62 -10.10 -0.73
C ASN A 367 6.39 -8.94 -1.40
N GLY A 368 5.66 -7.97 -1.94
CA GLY A 368 6.19 -6.70 -2.41
C GLY A 368 7.28 -6.82 -3.47
N MET A 369 8.42 -6.16 -3.24
CA MET A 369 9.54 -6.19 -4.19
C MET A 369 10.20 -7.56 -4.28
N ALA A 370 10.13 -8.37 -3.23
CA ALA A 370 10.72 -9.72 -3.24
C ALA A 370 9.93 -10.66 -4.16
N SER A 371 8.60 -10.56 -4.20
CA SER A 371 7.77 -11.34 -5.14
C SER A 371 8.08 -11.00 -6.61
N ILE A 372 8.39 -9.73 -6.91
CA ILE A 372 8.83 -9.32 -8.25
C ILE A 372 10.17 -9.96 -8.60
N ASP A 373 11.17 -9.92 -7.70
CA ASP A 373 12.47 -10.58 -7.92
C ASP A 373 12.31 -12.07 -8.20
N ALA A 374 11.46 -12.76 -7.41
CA ALA A 374 11.21 -14.17 -7.56
C ALA A 374 10.52 -14.50 -8.88
N VAL A 375 9.45 -13.79 -9.25
CA VAL A 375 8.74 -13.99 -10.54
C VAL A 375 9.66 -13.74 -11.73
N MET A 376 10.50 -12.69 -11.70
CA MET A 376 11.45 -12.43 -12.78
C MET A 376 12.48 -13.55 -12.93
N LEU A 377 12.94 -14.13 -11.82
CA LEU A 377 13.87 -15.25 -11.80
C LEU A 377 13.21 -16.53 -12.30
N ASP A 378 12.04 -16.89 -11.77
CA ASP A 378 11.33 -18.14 -12.06
C ASP A 378 10.87 -18.23 -13.50
N LEU A 379 10.45 -17.10 -14.09
CA LEU A 379 10.04 -17.03 -15.49
C LEU A 379 11.19 -16.71 -16.45
N GLU A 380 12.43 -16.62 -15.94
CA GLU A 380 13.63 -16.28 -16.71
C GLU A 380 13.43 -15.02 -17.57
N ILE A 381 12.81 -13.97 -17.02
CA ILE A 381 12.58 -12.69 -17.72
C ILE A 381 13.87 -11.88 -17.72
N ILE A 382 14.61 -11.99 -18.82
CA ILE A 382 15.97 -11.45 -18.95
C ILE A 382 15.97 -9.96 -19.25
N ASN A 383 16.74 -9.21 -18.48
CA ASN A 383 17.03 -7.80 -18.76
C ASN A 383 18.02 -7.74 -19.95
N PRO A 384 17.68 -7.05 -21.06
CA PRO A 384 18.52 -7.00 -22.24
C PRO A 384 19.87 -6.27 -22.01
N ASP A 385 19.96 -5.40 -21.02
CA ASP A 385 21.17 -4.62 -20.73
C ASP A 385 22.19 -5.43 -19.94
N THR A 386 21.74 -6.31 -19.05
CA THR A 386 22.59 -7.10 -18.14
C THR A 386 22.73 -8.56 -18.53
N THR A 387 21.83 -9.09 -19.37
CA THR A 387 21.73 -10.51 -19.77
C THR A 387 21.44 -11.50 -18.62
N ILE A 388 20.98 -11.01 -17.49
CA ILE A 388 20.47 -11.79 -16.34
C ILE A 388 18.98 -11.45 -16.09
N PRO A 389 18.23 -12.21 -15.29
CA PRO A 389 16.86 -11.83 -14.93
C PRO A 389 16.77 -10.41 -14.40
N TYR A 390 15.67 -9.73 -14.68
CA TYR A 390 15.38 -8.43 -14.08
C TYR A 390 15.37 -8.55 -12.55
N THR A 391 15.79 -7.48 -11.88
CA THR A 391 15.52 -7.28 -10.46
C THR A 391 14.37 -6.30 -10.28
N SER A 392 13.67 -6.37 -9.15
CA SER A 392 12.60 -5.43 -8.77
C SER A 392 13.06 -3.97 -8.85
N ASN A 393 14.29 -3.68 -8.40
CA ASN A 393 14.89 -2.34 -8.51
C ASN A 393 15.05 -1.88 -9.98
N GLN A 394 15.39 -2.79 -10.89
CA GLN A 394 15.49 -2.46 -12.33
C GLN A 394 14.10 -2.25 -12.94
N VAL A 395 13.10 -3.06 -12.56
CA VAL A 395 11.70 -2.85 -12.97
C VAL A 395 11.20 -1.49 -12.49
N PHE A 396 11.47 -1.15 -11.23
CA PHE A 396 11.13 0.15 -10.66
C PHE A 396 11.81 1.31 -11.38
N ALA A 397 13.11 1.21 -11.69
CA ALA A 397 13.84 2.23 -12.42
C ALA A 397 13.28 2.45 -13.84
N ASP A 398 12.94 1.37 -14.54
CA ASP A 398 12.29 1.44 -15.84
C ASP A 398 10.90 2.08 -15.77
N TRP A 399 10.10 1.74 -14.77
CA TRP A 399 8.81 2.34 -14.51
C TRP A 399 8.92 3.85 -14.21
N ALA A 400 9.89 4.25 -13.39
CA ALA A 400 10.13 5.66 -13.10
C ALA A 400 10.44 6.45 -14.38
N VAL A 401 11.25 5.88 -15.28
CA VAL A 401 11.55 6.47 -16.60
C VAL A 401 10.30 6.49 -17.49
N ALA A 402 9.50 5.41 -17.49
CA ALA A 402 8.28 5.31 -18.29
C ALA A 402 7.29 6.42 -17.95
N ASN A 403 7.10 6.73 -16.67
CA ASN A 403 6.22 7.79 -16.18
C ASN A 403 6.62 9.20 -16.70
N TYR A 404 7.88 9.41 -17.01
CA TYR A 404 8.36 10.69 -17.54
C TYR A 404 8.33 10.75 -19.06
N ILE A 405 8.77 9.69 -19.74
CA ILE A 405 8.98 9.69 -21.21
C ILE A 405 7.66 9.49 -21.97
N LEU A 406 6.86 8.50 -21.60
CA LEU A 406 5.58 8.13 -22.24
C LEU A 406 5.70 8.03 -23.78
N ASN A 407 6.82 7.49 -24.31
CA ASN A 407 7.09 7.46 -25.74
C ASN A 407 7.39 6.04 -26.24
N PRO A 408 6.48 5.45 -27.05
CA PRO A 408 6.64 4.09 -27.55
C PRO A 408 7.80 3.89 -28.54
N SER A 409 8.41 4.99 -29.03
CA SER A 409 9.56 4.93 -29.95
C SER A 409 10.89 4.77 -29.22
N VAL A 410 10.95 5.01 -27.92
CA VAL A 410 12.15 4.88 -27.11
C VAL A 410 12.29 3.43 -26.66
N GLU A 411 13.46 2.84 -26.87
CA GLU A 411 13.82 1.45 -26.47
C GLU A 411 12.72 0.42 -26.80
N ASN A 412 12.12 0.53 -27.99
CA ASN A 412 11.03 -0.36 -28.46
C ASN A 412 9.82 -0.42 -27.52
N GLY A 413 9.48 0.67 -26.87
CA GLY A 413 8.34 0.79 -25.98
C GLY A 413 8.60 0.37 -24.52
N ARG A 414 9.87 0.24 -24.12
CA ARG A 414 10.26 -0.06 -22.74
C ARG A 414 9.74 1.00 -21.75
N TYR A 415 9.68 2.26 -22.19
CA TYR A 415 9.37 3.41 -21.35
C TYR A 415 8.02 4.05 -21.72
N THR A 416 6.98 3.23 -21.77
CA THR A 416 5.61 3.68 -22.06
C THR A 416 4.59 2.67 -21.56
N TYR A 417 3.32 3.05 -21.61
CA TYR A 417 2.16 2.20 -21.37
C TYR A 417 1.46 1.90 -22.69
N THR A 418 0.73 0.80 -22.76
CA THR A 418 -0.05 0.36 -23.93
C THR A 418 -1.54 0.26 -23.65
N SER A 419 -1.92 -0.10 -22.42
CA SER A 419 -3.33 -0.26 -22.00
C SER A 419 -3.92 1.00 -21.34
N TYR A 420 -3.07 1.93 -20.90
CA TYR A 420 -3.46 3.15 -20.21
C TYR A 420 -2.68 4.38 -20.72
N THR A 421 -3.21 5.58 -20.47
CA THR A 421 -2.52 6.84 -20.81
C THR A 421 -2.38 7.68 -19.54
N PRO A 422 -1.25 7.62 -18.83
CA PRO A 422 -1.03 8.34 -17.58
C PRO A 422 -0.95 9.85 -17.76
N PHE A 423 -1.17 10.58 -16.67
CA PHE A 423 -0.78 11.98 -16.59
C PHE A 423 0.74 12.14 -16.64
N THR A 424 1.21 13.13 -17.38
CA THR A 424 2.65 13.43 -17.48
C THR A 424 3.17 13.97 -16.15
N ILE A 425 4.28 13.41 -15.67
CA ILE A 425 5.00 13.93 -14.50
C ILE A 425 5.73 15.20 -14.85
N ASN A 426 5.64 16.21 -14.00
CA ASN A 426 6.48 17.40 -14.09
C ASN A 426 7.80 17.19 -13.34
N PRO A 427 8.91 17.84 -13.78
CA PRO A 427 10.15 17.83 -13.02
C PRO A 427 9.92 18.30 -11.57
N THR A 428 10.49 17.58 -10.59
CA THR A 428 10.47 18.00 -9.17
C THR A 428 11.35 19.21 -8.93
N GLU A 429 12.36 19.41 -9.77
CA GLU A 429 13.23 20.58 -9.78
C GLU A 429 13.71 20.90 -11.20
N THR A 430 13.97 22.19 -11.50
CA THR A 430 14.56 22.64 -12.77
C THR A 430 15.79 23.50 -12.52
N ILE A 431 16.92 23.15 -13.15
CA ILE A 431 18.21 23.84 -13.09
C ILE A 431 18.48 24.49 -14.43
N SER A 432 18.21 25.80 -14.53
CA SER A 432 18.42 26.59 -15.75
C SER A 432 19.69 27.46 -15.71
N ALA A 433 20.46 27.39 -14.62
CA ALA A 433 21.71 28.15 -14.46
C ALA A 433 22.79 27.27 -13.82
N CYS A 434 23.93 27.14 -14.53
CA CYS A 434 25.11 26.40 -14.08
C CYS A 434 26.28 27.37 -13.80
N PRO A 435 27.18 27.06 -12.85
CA PRO A 435 27.18 25.86 -12.01
C PRO A 435 26.10 25.86 -10.93
N ALA A 436 25.73 24.66 -10.44
CA ALA A 436 24.75 24.47 -9.37
C ALA A 436 25.17 23.33 -8.44
N THR A 437 24.87 23.48 -7.13
CA THR A 437 25.09 22.43 -6.12
C THR A 437 23.85 22.36 -5.22
N LYS A 438 23.35 21.16 -4.99
CA LYS A 438 22.17 20.90 -4.15
C LYS A 438 22.38 19.69 -3.25
N VAL A 439 21.87 19.76 -2.03
CA VAL A 439 21.65 18.63 -1.12
C VAL A 439 20.16 18.44 -1.00
N LYS A 440 19.69 17.21 -1.19
CA LYS A 440 18.27 16.83 -1.20
C LYS A 440 18.07 15.51 -0.48
N ASP A 441 16.84 15.14 -0.31
CA ASP A 441 16.40 13.83 0.11
C ASP A 441 15.31 13.31 -0.84
N VAL A 442 15.17 11.99 -0.93
CA VAL A 442 14.14 11.30 -1.69
C VAL A 442 13.66 10.09 -0.86
N TYR A 443 12.37 9.76 -0.92
CA TYR A 443 11.88 8.54 -0.29
C TYR A 443 12.49 7.29 -0.93
N GLN A 444 12.59 6.20 -0.17
CA GLN A 444 12.86 4.89 -0.76
C GLN A 444 11.72 4.55 -1.72
N PHE A 445 12.05 4.05 -2.90
CA PHE A 445 11.08 3.84 -3.99
C PHE A 445 10.18 5.06 -4.30
N GLY A 446 10.64 6.28 -3.97
CA GLY A 446 10.14 7.55 -4.47
C GLY A 446 11.03 8.06 -5.59
N VAL A 447 10.61 9.09 -6.35
CA VAL A 447 11.35 9.55 -7.52
C VAL A 447 11.51 11.07 -7.54
N ASP A 448 12.75 11.54 -7.58
CA ASP A 448 13.08 12.91 -7.95
C ASP A 448 13.42 13.00 -9.45
N TYR A 449 12.74 13.92 -10.14
CA TYR A 449 13.00 14.25 -11.56
C TYR A 449 13.64 15.62 -11.64
N ILE A 450 14.95 15.68 -11.85
CA ILE A 450 15.69 16.94 -11.89
C ILE A 450 15.99 17.28 -13.34
N LYS A 451 15.30 18.29 -13.85
CA LYS A 451 15.52 18.82 -15.20
C LYS A 451 16.71 19.76 -15.19
N ILE A 452 17.65 19.54 -16.14
CA ILE A 452 18.81 20.38 -16.39
C ILE A 452 18.68 20.91 -17.83
N ASP A 453 18.55 22.23 -17.98
CA ASP A 453 18.41 22.90 -19.26
C ASP A 453 19.41 24.06 -19.46
N CYS A 454 20.47 24.13 -18.62
CA CYS A 454 21.55 25.09 -18.78
C CYS A 454 22.50 24.68 -19.93
N PRO A 455 22.68 25.51 -21.00
CA PRO A 455 23.46 25.12 -22.16
C PRO A 455 24.95 24.99 -21.84
N GLY A 456 25.62 24.07 -22.53
CA GLY A 456 27.07 23.86 -22.45
C GLY A 456 27.46 22.42 -22.14
N ASP A 457 28.76 22.22 -22.03
CA ASP A 457 29.36 20.96 -21.58
C ASP A 457 29.55 21.06 -20.06
N HIS A 458 29.04 20.09 -19.31
CA HIS A 458 29.04 20.06 -17.85
C HIS A 458 29.51 18.70 -17.35
N ILE A 459 30.00 18.69 -16.12
CA ILE A 459 30.18 17.47 -15.33
C ILE A 459 29.14 17.49 -14.26
N LEU A 460 28.22 16.51 -14.30
CA LEU A 460 27.25 16.22 -13.26
C LEU A 460 27.86 15.21 -12.30
N SER A 461 28.11 15.63 -11.07
CA SER A 461 28.61 14.77 -9.99
C SER A 461 27.45 14.44 -9.03
N PHE A 462 27.30 13.16 -8.73
CA PHE A 462 26.35 12.65 -7.73
C PHE A 462 27.11 12.04 -6.55
N ALA A 463 26.60 12.24 -5.32
CA ALA A 463 27.09 11.60 -4.12
C ALA A 463 25.92 11.34 -3.16
N GLY A 464 25.68 10.08 -2.80
CA GLY A 464 24.68 9.64 -1.83
C GLY A 464 25.30 9.24 -0.49
N VAL A 465 24.49 9.25 0.58
CA VAL A 465 24.91 8.68 1.88
C VAL A 465 25.11 7.17 1.74
N GLN A 466 25.88 6.58 2.66
CA GLN A 466 26.23 5.15 2.61
C GLN A 466 25.27 4.29 3.40
N GLU A 467 24.61 4.86 4.40
CA GLU A 467 23.72 4.17 5.32
C GLU A 467 22.47 4.98 5.59
N VAL A 468 21.40 4.28 5.87
CA VAL A 468 20.11 4.83 6.29
C VAL A 468 19.62 4.06 7.52
N LYS A 469 18.91 4.73 8.42
CA LYS A 469 18.31 4.08 9.59
C LYS A 469 17.12 3.22 9.19
N ILE A 470 16.90 2.12 9.91
CA ILE A 470 15.66 1.33 9.84
C ILE A 470 14.52 2.14 10.47
N LEU A 471 14.66 2.52 11.74
CA LEU A 471 13.68 3.30 12.49
C LEU A 471 14.24 4.68 12.90
N PRO A 472 13.37 5.63 13.23
CA PRO A 472 13.79 7.01 13.56
C PRO A 472 14.53 7.13 14.90
N THR A 473 14.57 6.08 15.74
CA THR A 473 15.24 6.04 17.03
C THR A 473 16.49 5.14 16.98
N ASP A 474 17.48 5.39 17.83
CA ASP A 474 18.64 4.48 17.98
C ASP A 474 18.33 3.38 19.00
N ALA A 475 19.14 2.31 19.06
CA ALA A 475 19.11 1.32 20.12
C ALA A 475 19.19 2.02 21.51
N TYR A 476 18.57 1.42 22.53
CA TYR A 476 18.61 2.03 23.88
C TYR A 476 20.02 1.98 24.45
N SER A 477 20.71 0.85 24.27
CA SER A 477 22.11 0.67 24.63
C SER A 477 22.86 -0.01 23.50
N GLY A 478 24.19 0.25 23.40
CA GLY A 478 25.01 -0.35 22.36
C GLY A 478 24.59 -0.04 20.93
N ASP A 479 24.73 -1.03 20.06
CA ASP A 479 24.46 -0.92 18.63
C ASP A 479 23.35 -1.87 18.15
N TYR A 480 23.08 -2.98 18.84
CA TYR A 480 22.13 -4.02 18.45
C TYR A 480 20.84 -4.00 19.28
N VAL A 481 19.76 -4.42 18.66
CA VAL A 481 18.41 -4.46 19.25
C VAL A 481 17.59 -5.53 18.52
N PHE A 482 16.58 -6.12 19.17
CA PHE A 482 15.57 -6.87 18.43
C PHE A 482 14.52 -5.93 17.86
N TRP A 483 14.27 -6.07 16.55
CA TRP A 483 13.18 -5.41 15.82
C TRP A 483 12.09 -6.40 15.47
N SER A 484 10.84 -6.02 15.68
CA SER A 484 9.69 -6.88 15.37
C SER A 484 9.48 -7.14 13.88
N ASN A 485 10.20 -6.40 13.00
CA ASN A 485 9.84 -6.29 11.60
C ASN A 485 8.46 -5.64 11.39
N MET A 486 7.91 -5.69 10.19
CA MET A 486 6.60 -5.20 9.81
C MET A 486 6.00 -6.09 8.72
N GLY A 487 4.68 -6.08 8.57
CA GLY A 487 3.95 -6.84 7.55
C GLY A 487 2.46 -6.79 7.83
N ASP A 488 1.64 -6.96 6.81
CA ASP A 488 0.20 -7.05 6.91
C ASP A 488 -0.25 -8.49 7.19
N GLU A 489 -1.42 -8.72 7.82
CA GLU A 489 -1.98 -10.05 8.18
C GLU A 489 -0.93 -10.99 8.83
N SER A 490 -0.09 -10.47 9.71
CA SER A 490 1.10 -11.15 10.20
C SER A 490 1.10 -11.36 11.71
N ASN A 491 1.85 -12.37 12.19
CA ASN A 491 2.11 -12.58 13.61
C ASN A 491 3.60 -12.86 13.85
N MET A 492 4.38 -11.81 13.97
CA MET A 492 5.80 -11.92 14.31
C MET A 492 5.96 -12.22 15.80
N SER A 493 6.88 -13.08 16.16
CA SER A 493 7.08 -13.46 17.55
C SER A 493 8.54 -13.51 18.01
N LEU A 494 8.75 -13.25 19.31
CA LEU A 494 10.03 -13.35 19.99
C LEU A 494 9.86 -14.18 21.27
N THR A 495 10.47 -15.35 21.35
CA THR A 495 10.15 -16.39 22.36
C THR A 495 11.41 -16.87 23.11
N GLN A 496 11.29 -17.05 24.44
CA GLN A 496 12.33 -17.68 25.26
C GLN A 496 11.74 -18.45 26.45
N GLU A 497 12.30 -19.65 26.77
CA GLU A 497 12.02 -20.40 27.98
C GLU A 497 12.98 -19.99 29.12
N PHE A 498 12.43 -19.73 30.31
CA PHE A 498 13.13 -19.45 31.55
C PHE A 498 12.89 -20.53 32.60
N ASP A 499 13.95 -20.97 33.30
CA ASP A 499 13.85 -21.97 34.35
C ASP A 499 13.88 -21.35 35.76
N PHE A 500 12.68 -21.20 36.36
CA PHE A 500 12.55 -20.73 37.74
C PHE A 500 12.31 -21.86 38.75
N THR A 501 12.58 -23.13 38.39
CA THR A 501 12.33 -24.30 39.26
C THR A 501 13.01 -24.20 40.62
N ASN A 502 14.16 -23.54 40.70
CA ASN A 502 14.91 -23.31 41.94
C ASN A 502 14.87 -21.84 42.40
N THR A 503 14.02 -21.02 41.82
CA THR A 503 13.93 -19.57 42.11
C THR A 503 12.70 -19.28 42.94
N SER A 504 12.85 -18.50 44.00
CA SER A 504 11.76 -18.02 44.85
C SER A 504 11.41 -16.57 44.50
N ALA A 505 10.16 -16.17 44.75
CA ALA A 505 9.73 -14.77 44.62
C ALA A 505 10.56 -13.84 45.55
N PRO A 506 10.78 -12.56 45.15
CA PRO A 506 10.25 -11.93 43.95
C PRO A 506 11.03 -12.30 42.69
N ILE A 507 10.31 -12.39 41.55
CA ILE A 507 10.90 -12.55 40.22
C ILE A 507 10.36 -11.39 39.39
N GLU A 508 11.24 -10.53 38.90
CA GLU A 508 10.92 -9.36 38.10
C GLU A 508 11.62 -9.45 36.74
N LEU A 509 10.87 -9.24 35.66
CA LEU A 509 11.34 -9.02 34.31
C LEU A 509 11.38 -7.52 34.08
N SER A 510 12.49 -7.01 33.59
CA SER A 510 12.56 -5.64 33.06
C SER A 510 13.14 -5.62 31.65
N TYR A 511 12.70 -4.68 30.83
CA TYR A 511 13.24 -4.44 29.50
C TYR A 511 12.97 -3.01 29.05
N LYS A 512 13.64 -2.61 27.97
CA LYS A 512 13.40 -1.34 27.27
C LYS A 512 12.63 -1.64 26.00
N THR A 513 11.68 -0.78 25.66
CA THR A 513 10.91 -0.89 24.40
C THR A 513 10.58 0.47 23.82
N TRP A 514 10.57 0.53 22.50
CA TRP A 514 10.08 1.64 21.70
C TRP A 514 9.21 1.07 20.58
N TYR A 515 8.05 1.70 20.30
CA TYR A 515 7.17 1.22 19.25
C TYR A 515 6.39 2.34 18.58
N GLU A 516 6.03 2.08 17.32
CA GLU A 516 5.08 2.82 16.51
C GLU A 516 4.28 1.79 15.70
N LEU A 517 3.01 1.61 16.07
CA LEU A 517 2.08 0.62 15.56
C LEU A 517 0.87 1.34 15.01
N GLU A 518 0.09 0.70 14.15
CA GLU A 518 -1.20 1.23 13.75
C GLU A 518 -2.14 1.27 14.95
N GLU A 519 -2.68 2.47 15.23
CA GLU A 519 -3.56 2.68 16.38
C GLU A 519 -4.89 1.96 16.16
N ASP A 520 -5.36 1.23 17.19
CA ASP A 520 -6.61 0.48 17.24
C ASP A 520 -6.65 -0.82 16.40
N TYR A 521 -5.69 -1.09 15.55
CA TYR A 521 -5.70 -2.26 14.66
C TYR A 521 -4.58 -3.25 14.95
N ASP A 522 -3.36 -2.76 15.20
CA ASP A 522 -2.18 -3.57 15.48
C ASP A 522 -1.87 -3.63 16.96
N TYR A 523 -1.51 -4.83 17.44
CA TYR A 523 -1.20 -5.02 18.85
C TYR A 523 0.04 -5.88 19.08
N ILE A 524 0.83 -5.53 20.12
CA ILE A 524 1.90 -6.40 20.61
C ILE A 524 1.57 -6.89 22.00
N PHE A 525 1.52 -8.19 22.17
CA PHE A 525 1.22 -8.84 23.43
C PHE A 525 2.46 -9.47 24.04
N LEU A 526 2.69 -9.26 25.35
CA LEU A 526 3.57 -10.13 26.13
C LEU A 526 2.76 -11.25 26.73
N SER A 527 3.10 -12.51 26.46
CA SER A 527 2.38 -13.67 26.95
C SER A 527 3.32 -14.67 27.64
N ALA A 528 2.77 -15.52 28.48
CA ALA A 528 3.52 -16.56 29.20
C ALA A 528 2.78 -17.90 29.19
N SER A 529 3.54 -18.99 29.10
CA SER A 529 3.03 -20.35 29.20
C SER A 529 3.95 -21.24 30.02
N VAL A 530 3.39 -22.16 30.82
CA VAL A 530 4.14 -23.18 31.56
C VAL A 530 4.06 -24.57 30.92
N ASP A 531 3.22 -24.77 29.92
CA ASP A 531 2.99 -26.06 29.26
C ASP A 531 3.09 -25.98 27.71
N GLY A 532 3.37 -24.78 27.18
CA GLY A 532 3.43 -24.50 25.74
C GLY A 532 2.06 -24.55 25.02
N LYS A 533 0.95 -24.71 25.77
CA LYS A 533 -0.40 -24.86 25.20
C LYS A 533 -1.36 -23.79 25.65
N LYS A 534 -1.30 -23.45 26.96
CA LYS A 534 -2.14 -22.40 27.54
C LYS A 534 -1.27 -21.18 27.77
N TRP A 535 -1.64 -20.12 27.13
CA TRP A 535 -0.97 -18.84 27.24
C TRP A 535 -1.83 -17.88 28.05
N GLN A 536 -1.19 -17.01 28.77
CA GLN A 536 -1.82 -15.89 29.44
C GLN A 536 -1.11 -14.62 29.05
N ILE A 537 -1.85 -13.61 28.66
CA ILE A 537 -1.32 -12.26 28.45
C ILE A 537 -0.87 -11.71 29.78
N ILE A 538 0.32 -11.14 29.81
CA ILE A 538 0.94 -10.49 30.97
C ILE A 538 0.74 -8.98 30.84
N GLU A 539 0.07 -8.39 31.80
CA GLU A 539 -0.11 -6.93 31.82
C GLU A 539 1.24 -6.22 32.00
N THR A 540 1.51 -5.25 31.16
CA THR A 540 2.67 -4.35 31.26
C THR A 540 2.21 -2.97 31.72
N SER A 541 3.15 -2.07 32.09
CA SER A 541 2.76 -0.75 32.57
C SER A 541 2.21 0.17 31.46
N SER A 542 2.51 -0.13 30.20
CA SER A 542 2.18 0.69 29.03
C SER A 542 1.17 0.03 28.10
N CYS A 543 0.70 -1.19 28.38
CA CYS A 543 -0.30 -1.83 27.53
C CYS A 543 -1.69 -1.23 27.73
N VAL A 544 -2.53 -1.31 26.69
CA VAL A 544 -3.93 -0.88 26.66
C VAL A 544 -4.86 -2.07 26.46
N THR A 545 -6.12 -1.93 26.87
CA THR A 545 -7.15 -2.99 26.76
C THR A 545 -8.29 -2.60 25.83
N ASP A 546 -8.20 -1.43 25.20
CA ASP A 546 -9.21 -0.98 24.24
C ASP A 546 -9.17 -1.88 23.00
N ASN A 547 -10.34 -2.16 22.43
CA ASN A 547 -10.51 -3.07 21.31
C ASN A 547 -11.61 -2.59 20.36
N PRO A 548 -11.46 -1.44 19.71
CA PRO A 548 -12.50 -0.91 18.84
C PRO A 548 -12.65 -1.71 17.53
N SER A 549 -11.55 -2.19 16.94
CA SER A 549 -11.56 -3.01 15.71
C SER A 549 -11.99 -4.47 15.95
N GLY A 550 -11.78 -5.01 17.15
CA GLY A 550 -11.95 -6.44 17.43
C GLY A 550 -10.65 -7.24 17.41
N ASN A 551 -9.52 -6.62 17.05
CA ASN A 551 -8.23 -7.30 16.85
C ASN A 551 -7.44 -7.53 18.14
N SER A 552 -7.83 -6.89 19.26
CA SER A 552 -7.13 -7.05 20.54
C SER A 552 -7.62 -8.29 21.31
N TYR A 553 -6.66 -9.07 21.79
CA TYR A 553 -6.90 -10.25 22.66
C TYR A 553 -6.75 -9.94 24.15
N GLY A 554 -6.37 -8.71 24.53
CA GLY A 554 -6.17 -8.31 25.92
C GLY A 554 -5.30 -7.07 26.08
N CYS A 555 -4.51 -7.01 27.18
CA CYS A 555 -3.59 -5.89 27.40
C CYS A 555 -2.40 -6.00 26.44
N GLY A 556 -2.35 -5.13 25.42
CA GLY A 556 -1.29 -5.08 24.38
C GLY A 556 -0.74 -3.67 24.19
N TYR A 557 0.47 -3.55 23.66
CA TYR A 557 0.96 -2.28 23.14
C TYR A 557 0.19 -1.93 21.87
N ASN A 558 -0.13 -0.65 21.69
CA ASN A 558 -0.87 -0.13 20.55
C ASN A 558 -0.52 1.34 20.34
N GLY A 559 -0.61 1.84 19.10
CA GLY A 559 -0.26 3.21 18.75
C GLY A 559 1.23 3.51 18.93
N GLN A 560 1.60 4.67 19.46
CA GLN A 560 2.99 5.15 19.49
C GLN A 560 3.50 5.38 20.91
N SER A 561 4.69 4.85 21.24
CA SER A 561 5.36 5.10 22.50
C SER A 561 5.97 6.52 22.60
N GLY A 562 6.35 7.11 21.45
CA GLY A 562 6.99 8.41 21.31
C GLY A 562 8.37 8.54 21.94
N LYS A 563 8.81 7.55 22.71
CA LYS A 563 10.11 7.47 23.41
C LYS A 563 10.36 6.05 23.87
N TRP A 564 11.61 5.73 24.23
CA TRP A 564 11.92 4.52 24.95
C TRP A 564 11.21 4.44 26.31
N LEU A 565 10.57 3.33 26.59
CA LEU A 565 9.85 3.00 27.81
C LEU A 565 10.64 2.00 28.66
N ASP A 566 10.47 2.11 29.99
CA ASP A 566 10.98 1.16 30.99
C ASP A 566 9.84 0.27 31.44
N GLU A 567 9.86 -1.00 31.04
CA GLU A 567 8.89 -1.98 31.53
C GLU A 567 9.44 -2.78 32.72
N ASN A 568 8.59 -3.00 33.73
CA ASN A 568 8.90 -3.79 34.90
C ASN A 568 7.70 -4.67 35.25
N ILE A 569 7.88 -5.97 35.13
CA ILE A 569 6.79 -6.95 35.18
C ILE A 569 7.06 -7.98 36.29
N ASN A 570 6.05 -8.23 37.12
CA ASN A 570 6.14 -9.21 38.19
C ASN A 570 5.81 -10.62 37.67
N LEU A 571 6.83 -11.48 37.59
CA LEU A 571 6.73 -12.88 37.21
C LEU A 571 6.73 -13.83 38.42
N SER A 572 6.54 -13.37 39.66
CA SER A 572 6.63 -14.18 40.88
C SER A 572 5.61 -15.33 40.94
N GLN A 573 4.53 -15.26 40.18
CA GLN A 573 3.56 -16.37 40.01
C GLN A 573 4.18 -17.62 39.37
N PHE A 574 5.28 -17.48 38.65
CA PHE A 574 5.99 -18.58 37.98
C PHE A 574 7.17 -19.15 38.83
N ALA A 575 7.32 -18.71 40.09
CA ALA A 575 8.33 -19.25 40.97
C ALA A 575 8.18 -20.77 41.13
N GLY A 576 9.31 -21.51 41.03
CA GLY A 576 9.29 -22.97 41.10
C GLY A 576 8.88 -23.69 39.82
N GLN A 577 8.73 -22.98 38.67
CA GLN A 577 8.31 -23.55 37.41
C GLN A 577 9.27 -23.17 36.27
N LYS A 578 9.17 -23.86 35.16
CA LYS A 578 9.62 -23.36 33.87
C LYS A 578 8.52 -22.56 33.24
N VAL A 579 8.88 -21.49 32.58
CA VAL A 579 7.93 -20.61 31.86
C VAL A 579 8.53 -20.18 30.52
N THR A 580 7.72 -20.22 29.47
CA THR A 580 8.03 -19.62 28.18
C THR A 580 7.38 -18.24 28.16
N LEU A 581 8.18 -17.20 27.87
CA LEU A 581 7.73 -15.85 27.59
C LEU A 581 7.73 -15.63 26.07
N ARG A 582 6.74 -14.90 25.58
CA ARG A 582 6.62 -14.61 24.16
C ARG A 582 6.04 -13.22 23.95
N PHE A 583 6.69 -12.43 23.09
CA PHE A 583 6.10 -11.26 22.48
C PHE A 583 5.48 -11.69 21.17
N ASP A 584 4.25 -11.28 20.91
CA ASP A 584 3.52 -11.50 19.67
C ASP A 584 3.15 -10.12 19.09
N TYR A 585 3.68 -9.76 17.92
CA TYR A 585 3.21 -8.61 17.13
C TYR A 585 2.20 -9.13 16.11
N VAL A 586 0.95 -8.74 16.28
CA VAL A 586 -0.19 -9.15 15.44
C VAL A 586 -0.69 -7.95 14.67
N THR A 587 -0.72 -8.06 13.34
CA THR A 587 -1.20 -7.03 12.42
C THR A 587 -2.45 -7.50 11.69
N ASP A 588 -3.26 -6.54 11.22
CA ASP A 588 -4.41 -6.83 10.36
C ASP A 588 -4.10 -6.72 8.86
N ALA A 589 -5.13 -6.57 8.02
CA ALA A 589 -5.02 -6.76 6.57
C ALA A 589 -4.35 -5.63 5.80
N ALA A 590 -4.17 -4.46 6.39
CA ALA A 590 -3.62 -3.31 5.67
C ALA A 590 -3.09 -2.26 6.63
N VAL A 591 -2.08 -1.53 6.20
CA VAL A 591 -1.46 -0.45 6.97
C VAL A 591 -0.79 -0.96 8.24
N ASN A 592 0.50 -0.95 8.31
CA ASN A 592 1.23 -1.29 9.52
C ASN A 592 2.10 -0.13 9.99
N GLY A 593 2.44 -0.10 11.28
CA GLY A 593 3.44 0.79 11.84
C GLY A 593 4.86 0.33 11.49
N VAL A 594 5.87 1.10 11.92
CA VAL A 594 7.28 0.69 11.74
C VAL A 594 7.70 -0.41 12.73
N GLY A 595 6.79 -0.84 13.63
CA GLY A 595 7.00 -1.96 14.54
C GLY A 595 7.59 -1.56 15.90
N LEU A 596 8.26 -2.50 16.54
CA LEU A 596 8.75 -2.39 17.92
C LEU A 596 10.24 -2.74 18.01
N TYR A 597 10.96 -1.99 18.83
CA TYR A 597 12.27 -2.35 19.34
C TYR A 597 12.20 -2.87 20.79
N ILE A 598 12.94 -3.93 21.08
CA ILE A 598 13.16 -4.46 22.45
C ILE A 598 14.67 -4.50 22.72
N ASP A 599 15.06 -4.01 23.90
CA ASP A 599 16.45 -3.93 24.34
C ASP A 599 16.58 -4.15 25.86
N ASP A 600 17.78 -4.41 26.35
CA ASP A 600 18.13 -4.50 27.79
C ASP A 600 17.19 -5.42 28.60
N ILE A 601 16.98 -6.67 28.18
CA ILE A 601 16.13 -7.62 28.92
C ILE A 601 16.89 -8.18 30.14
N ARG A 602 16.26 -8.11 31.32
CA ARG A 602 16.87 -8.50 32.60
C ARG A 602 15.91 -9.26 33.50
N ILE A 603 16.42 -10.32 34.14
CA ILE A 603 15.73 -11.05 35.23
C ILE A 603 16.77 -11.33 36.33
N ASP A 604 16.94 -10.43 37.29
CA ASP A 604 17.98 -10.51 38.33
C ASP A 604 17.88 -11.77 39.20
N ALA A 605 16.68 -12.32 39.39
CA ALA A 605 16.45 -13.51 40.19
C ALA A 605 17.16 -14.79 39.69
N ILE A 606 17.62 -14.76 38.42
CA ILE A 606 18.37 -15.87 37.78
C ILE A 606 19.65 -15.37 37.11
N ASP A 607 20.15 -14.17 37.47
CA ASP A 607 21.36 -13.54 36.92
C ASP A 607 21.29 -13.44 35.37
N TYR A 608 20.09 -13.26 34.79
CA TYR A 608 19.91 -13.12 33.34
C TYR A 608 19.92 -11.65 32.94
N PHE A 609 20.72 -11.33 31.92
CA PHE A 609 20.77 -10.05 31.23
C PHE A 609 21.22 -10.23 29.79
N THR A 610 20.58 -9.53 28.87
CA THR A 610 21.05 -9.36 27.49
C THR A 610 20.76 -7.93 27.03
N ASP A 611 21.74 -7.37 26.35
CA ASP A 611 21.70 -6.11 25.62
C ASP A 611 21.84 -6.36 24.10
N PHE A 612 21.78 -7.63 23.71
CA PHE A 612 21.87 -8.10 22.32
C PHE A 612 23.16 -7.75 21.57
N GLU A 613 24.19 -7.25 22.26
CA GLU A 613 25.43 -6.83 21.61
C GLU A 613 26.27 -8.03 21.13
N THR A 614 26.21 -9.17 21.81
CA THR A 614 27.01 -10.35 21.48
C THR A 614 26.25 -11.45 20.73
N ASP A 615 24.97 -11.64 21.06
CA ASP A 615 24.12 -12.69 20.52
C ASP A 615 22.64 -12.39 20.81
N GLU A 616 21.75 -13.27 20.44
CA GLU A 616 20.30 -13.18 20.63
C GLU A 616 19.85 -13.31 22.09
N GLY A 617 20.76 -13.47 23.04
CA GLY A 617 20.44 -13.64 24.47
C GLY A 617 19.62 -14.90 24.79
N GLY A 618 19.50 -15.83 23.85
CA GLY A 618 18.69 -17.05 23.94
C GLY A 618 17.25 -16.87 23.45
N TRP A 619 16.86 -15.69 22.96
CA TRP A 619 15.59 -15.46 22.32
C TRP A 619 15.57 -16.04 20.90
N ILE A 620 14.44 -16.54 20.50
CA ILE A 620 14.17 -17.07 19.16
C ILE A 620 13.13 -16.17 18.50
N GLY A 621 13.52 -15.52 17.40
CA GLY A 621 12.64 -14.72 16.55
C GLY A 621 11.96 -15.58 15.49
N GLU A 622 10.70 -15.30 15.21
CA GLU A 622 9.96 -15.68 14.00
C GLU A 622 9.36 -14.37 13.48
N GLY A 623 9.94 -13.81 12.43
CA GLY A 623 9.70 -12.45 11.99
C GLY A 623 10.50 -11.39 12.73
N PHE A 624 10.76 -11.56 14.03
CA PHE A 624 11.65 -10.69 14.80
C PHE A 624 13.11 -10.92 14.43
N VAL A 625 13.85 -9.83 14.21
CA VAL A 625 15.26 -9.89 13.77
C VAL A 625 16.15 -9.05 14.69
N ARG A 626 17.32 -9.61 15.07
CA ARG A 626 18.37 -8.86 15.72
C ARG A 626 19.10 -8.01 14.68
N VAL A 627 19.09 -6.68 14.85
CA VAL A 627 19.62 -5.71 13.88
C VAL A 627 20.45 -4.62 14.55
N GLN A 628 21.39 -4.03 13.80
CA GLN A 628 21.79 -2.64 14.01
C GLN A 628 20.76 -1.74 13.34
N ASN A 629 20.54 -0.53 13.91
CA ASN A 629 19.57 0.39 13.34
C ASN A 629 20.05 1.08 12.04
N TYR A 630 20.85 0.42 11.24
CA TYR A 630 21.36 0.94 9.97
C TYR A 630 21.35 -0.14 8.88
N LEU A 631 21.00 0.30 7.67
CA LEU A 631 21.07 -0.49 6.44
C LEU A 631 21.98 0.20 5.43
N PRO A 632 22.63 -0.53 4.53
CA PRO A 632 23.31 0.06 3.39
C PRO A 632 22.33 0.86 2.54
N GLN A 633 22.62 2.14 2.30
CA GLN A 633 21.80 2.94 1.39
C GLN A 633 22.18 2.63 -0.06
N THR A 634 21.17 2.33 -0.85
CA THR A 634 21.29 2.08 -2.29
C THR A 634 20.46 3.07 -3.10
N TYR A 635 20.92 3.37 -4.34
CA TYR A 635 20.25 4.30 -5.23
C TYR A 635 20.14 3.72 -6.64
N MET A 636 19.06 4.10 -7.34
CA MET A 636 18.94 3.98 -8.77
C MET A 636 19.02 5.38 -9.40
N ILE A 637 19.97 5.55 -10.32
CA ILE A 637 20.20 6.81 -11.03
C ILE A 637 20.03 6.56 -12.50
N THR A 638 19.20 7.36 -13.17
CA THR A 638 19.02 7.27 -14.61
C THR A 638 19.13 8.66 -15.23
N LEU A 639 19.85 8.77 -16.34
CA LEU A 639 19.95 9.96 -17.14
C LEU A 639 19.08 9.80 -18.38
N ILE A 640 18.19 10.76 -18.61
CA ILE A 640 17.38 10.86 -19.83
C ILE A 640 17.88 12.10 -20.59
N GLU A 641 18.39 11.91 -21.78
CA GLU A 641 18.78 12.99 -22.69
C GLU A 641 17.67 13.17 -23.73
N ILE A 642 17.07 14.35 -23.78
CA ILE A 642 15.94 14.67 -24.66
C ILE A 642 16.39 15.69 -25.70
N GLY A 643 16.17 15.39 -26.97
CA GLY A 643 16.50 16.25 -28.10
C GLY A 643 16.05 15.66 -29.43
N VAL A 644 16.92 15.65 -30.45
CA VAL A 644 16.63 15.03 -31.76
C VAL A 644 16.29 13.55 -31.61
N GLN A 645 16.92 12.88 -30.67
CA GLN A 645 16.55 11.54 -30.17
C GLN A 645 16.52 11.58 -28.66
N THR A 646 15.72 10.71 -28.07
CA THR A 646 15.71 10.49 -26.61
C THR A 646 16.55 9.26 -26.30
N THR A 647 17.52 9.40 -25.40
CA THR A 647 18.32 8.29 -24.89
C THR A 647 18.16 8.15 -23.40
N VAL A 648 18.25 6.92 -22.90
CA VAL A 648 18.16 6.57 -21.49
C VAL A 648 19.41 5.82 -21.10
N THR A 649 20.05 6.24 -20.02
CA THR A 649 21.28 5.61 -19.52
C THR A 649 21.17 5.41 -18.02
N HIS A 650 21.16 4.14 -17.57
CA HIS A 650 21.28 3.81 -16.16
C HIS A 650 22.73 3.99 -15.71
N ILE A 651 22.91 4.73 -14.63
CA ILE A 651 24.24 5.12 -14.13
C ILE A 651 24.68 4.15 -13.04
N GLU A 652 25.79 3.47 -13.27
CA GLU A 652 26.43 2.66 -12.24
C GLU A 652 27.15 3.56 -11.23
N LEU A 653 26.83 3.36 -9.96
CA LEU A 653 27.50 4.06 -8.85
C LEU A 653 28.71 3.26 -8.37
N SER A 654 29.71 4.01 -7.87
CA SER A 654 30.83 3.41 -7.14
C SER A 654 30.35 2.79 -5.82
N SER A 655 31.21 2.01 -5.17
CA SER A 655 30.96 1.49 -3.80
C SER A 655 30.76 2.61 -2.75
N GLU A 656 31.01 3.85 -3.11
CA GLU A 656 30.82 5.04 -2.27
C GLU A 656 29.58 5.84 -2.71
N ASN A 657 28.60 5.21 -3.36
CA ASN A 657 27.39 5.84 -3.88
C ASN A 657 27.67 7.13 -4.66
N SER A 658 28.68 7.14 -5.52
CA SER A 658 29.06 8.33 -6.30
C SER A 658 29.26 8.04 -7.77
N ALA A 659 29.01 9.06 -8.61
CA ALA A 659 29.28 9.03 -10.04
C ALA A 659 29.62 10.43 -10.56
N ASN A 660 30.40 10.48 -11.67
CA ASN A 660 30.61 11.68 -12.46
C ASN A 660 30.16 11.38 -13.88
N ILE A 661 29.28 12.21 -14.42
CA ILE A 661 28.61 12.04 -15.70
C ILE A 661 28.89 13.26 -16.56
N GLU A 662 29.41 13.05 -17.75
CA GLU A 662 29.57 14.13 -18.74
C GLU A 662 28.21 14.36 -19.42
N ILE A 663 27.72 15.60 -19.42
CA ILE A 663 26.49 16.00 -20.10
C ILE A 663 26.78 17.19 -21.00
N SER A 664 26.17 17.20 -22.20
CA SER A 664 26.32 18.28 -23.17
C SER A 664 24.93 18.75 -23.62
N ILE A 665 24.54 19.96 -23.23
CA ILE A 665 23.21 20.52 -23.48
C ILE A 665 23.35 21.64 -24.56
N GLY A 666 22.60 21.48 -25.63
CA GLY A 666 22.63 22.27 -26.84
C GLY A 666 22.94 21.41 -28.06
N GLY A 667 22.72 21.94 -29.26
CA GLY A 667 22.92 21.17 -30.50
C GLY A 667 21.84 20.09 -30.70
N GLU A 668 22.14 18.82 -30.44
CA GLU A 668 21.20 17.70 -30.61
C GLU A 668 20.40 17.38 -29.35
N ILE A 669 20.86 17.82 -28.16
CA ILE A 669 20.20 17.60 -26.86
C ILE A 669 19.65 18.93 -26.34
N ASP A 670 18.37 19.01 -26.12
CA ASP A 670 17.70 20.21 -25.65
C ASP A 670 17.68 20.29 -24.10
N GLU A 671 17.52 19.16 -23.43
CA GLU A 671 17.48 19.05 -21.97
C GLU A 671 17.90 17.66 -21.49
N VAL A 672 18.31 17.60 -20.24
CA VAL A 672 18.67 16.36 -19.53
C VAL A 672 17.81 16.23 -18.28
N ILE A 673 17.27 15.04 -18.03
CA ILE A 673 16.55 14.72 -16.80
C ILE A 673 17.39 13.72 -16.02
N LEU A 674 17.74 14.10 -14.80
CA LEU A 674 18.36 13.18 -13.84
C LEU A 674 17.23 12.61 -12.95
N VAL A 675 17.01 11.31 -13.07
CA VAL A 675 16.03 10.55 -12.28
C VAL A 675 16.76 9.89 -11.12
N ILE A 676 16.35 10.19 -9.90
CA ILE A 676 17.00 9.71 -8.67
C ILE A 676 15.97 9.05 -7.76
N SER A 677 16.31 7.86 -7.26
CA SER A 677 15.51 7.13 -6.27
C SER A 677 16.41 6.48 -5.23
N GLY A 678 16.03 6.52 -3.94
CA GLY A 678 16.51 5.57 -2.96
C GLY A 678 15.80 4.23 -3.18
N VAL A 679 16.50 3.10 -3.00
CA VAL A 679 15.92 1.76 -3.18
C VAL A 679 16.35 0.78 -2.08
N THR A 680 16.53 1.28 -0.87
CA THR A 680 16.84 0.44 0.29
C THR A 680 15.52 -0.09 0.88
N PRO A 681 15.33 -1.41 0.99
CA PRO A 681 14.14 -2.00 1.59
C PRO A 681 14.15 -1.86 3.12
N PHE A 682 13.06 -2.24 3.78
CA PHE A 682 12.89 -2.30 5.24
C PHE A 682 13.03 -0.97 5.99
N THR A 683 12.88 0.17 5.32
CA THR A 683 12.92 1.48 5.97
C THR A 683 12.00 2.48 5.30
N ARG A 684 11.43 3.37 6.12
CA ARG A 684 10.67 4.56 5.71
C ARG A 684 11.51 5.84 5.76
N GLN A 685 12.81 5.71 6.09
CA GLN A 685 13.70 6.87 6.17
C GLN A 685 14.21 7.27 4.78
N LYS A 686 14.23 8.57 4.52
CA LYS A 686 14.65 9.11 3.22
C LYS A 686 16.13 8.93 2.95
N ALA A 687 16.45 8.71 1.68
CA ALA A 687 17.79 8.69 1.14
C ALA A 687 18.30 10.11 0.89
N ILE A 688 19.41 10.50 1.54
CA ILE A 688 20.01 11.84 1.40
C ILE A 688 21.09 11.80 0.32
N TYR A 689 21.08 12.76 -0.60
CA TYR A 689 22.05 12.85 -1.68
C TYR A 689 22.43 14.29 -2.00
N GLN A 690 23.56 14.45 -2.68
CA GLN A 690 24.03 15.70 -3.25
C GLN A 690 24.28 15.54 -4.73
N TYR A 691 23.97 16.56 -5.52
CA TYR A 691 24.47 16.67 -6.88
C TYR A 691 25.11 18.03 -7.12
N GLU A 692 26.11 18.04 -8.04
CA GLU A 692 26.80 19.23 -8.50
C GLU A 692 26.84 19.21 -10.03
N ILE A 693 26.63 20.38 -10.65
CA ILE A 693 26.75 20.62 -12.07
C ILE A 693 27.84 21.71 -12.25
N ASN A 694 28.97 21.35 -12.86
CA ASN A 694 30.12 22.22 -12.99
C ASN A 694 30.44 22.51 -14.44
#